data_052d955d83045efd1483e5872fb906d5
#
_entry.id   052d955d83045efd1483e5872fb906d5
#
_cell.length_a   1.000
_cell.length_b   1.000
_cell.length_c   1.000
_cell.angle_alpha   90.00
_cell.angle_beta   90.00
_cell.angle_gamma   90.00
#
_symmetry.space_group_name_H-M   'P 1'
#
loop_
_entity.id
_entity.type
_entity.pdbx_description
1 polymer ?
#
loop_
_entity_poly.entity_id
_entity_poly.type
_entity_poly.pdbx_seq_one_letter_code
_entity_poly.pdbx_strand_id
1 'polypeptide(L)'
;MSLYTLLVGVNAYQSPVKALRGCRNDIEQAAEYLKERTGPDELFQRCLYDGEATRQAVIDGFRGHLGHAGPGDTALFWFSGHGSEAPVPPELSRLEPIGMLQTLLCVDSRHGAAPDLYDKELAVLISEVAGRGAHVAVVLDCCHADSADRLVPAQGGSATGIPSLTARWEPALTAPPPLRALLAELRASAPLDADRAAAAGRTGPDHVTLAACHSNQVAYEVGLAGRPSGAFSLGLLNQLNILGSGATYRELMTGVRCYVENLVPRQRPVLSPIAEDIVDQPFLGGRLRAANSTTTMRFVHRAWEIDAGACHGVALGADEDRTLVGVHCDEPEEEIREARVVEVSPDHSIVEPIGDWRPHPGRQYPVVVTRVPLPATTVAIGAGPGDDPDTARLIATALSKAGPARRPSPHAREVSSADPDRAPEIRVVIPEPGVVRVLGLDGSALIPDTTQVTSAESAATVVADIEHIARWRQIKALANPLSGLAGAVSVDLIAARPGETADTIGDRRPLRADQSGSITLEYGSGPAGWTAPTVFIRLHNNTDRHLYCVLLDLTDRFKSHCRLFSGDLVAPHFSAWAARGEPIVVSLPRGRKQVPAASGTDWLKILVAEEPFNATPFELPQLGEPVGGAARGARTFRGVLDRLGLAARHRDVEPLSGPALDWTTGIVRLVTRIPDLPGETRDAAAG
;
A
#
# COMPACT_ATOMS: atom_id res chain seq x y z
N MET A 1 16.55 5.78 -16.50
CA MET A 1 15.10 6.00 -16.44
C MET A 1 14.84 7.02 -15.35
N SER A 2 14.32 8.19 -15.76
CA SER A 2 14.31 9.37 -14.91
C SER A 2 12.87 9.78 -14.54
N LEU A 3 12.73 10.49 -13.42
CA LEU A 3 11.50 11.11 -12.97
C LEU A 3 11.66 12.64 -13.03
N TYR A 4 10.90 13.26 -13.92
CA TYR A 4 10.82 14.70 -14.05
C TYR A 4 9.58 15.23 -13.35
N THR A 5 9.73 16.17 -12.44
CA THR A 5 8.61 16.67 -11.63
C THR A 5 8.51 18.19 -11.69
N LEU A 6 7.33 18.70 -12.00
CA LEU A 6 6.96 20.12 -11.91
C LEU A 6 5.91 20.26 -10.80
N LEU A 7 6.30 20.82 -9.68
CA LEU A 7 5.49 20.94 -8.47
C LEU A 7 5.17 22.41 -8.24
N VAL A 8 3.89 22.76 -8.18
CA VAL A 8 3.40 24.16 -8.15
C VAL A 8 2.51 24.36 -6.94
N GLY A 9 2.88 25.30 -6.05
CA GLY A 9 2.11 25.62 -4.84
C GLY A 9 1.89 27.11 -4.66
N VAL A 10 0.64 27.56 -4.64
CA VAL A 10 0.30 28.98 -4.57
C VAL A 10 -0.54 29.29 -3.35
N ASN A 11 0.05 29.98 -2.37
CA ASN A 11 -0.63 30.53 -1.21
C ASN A 11 -0.88 32.05 -1.35
N ALA A 12 0.11 32.79 -1.84
CA ALA A 12 0.18 34.24 -1.79
C ALA A 12 -0.50 34.89 -3.02
N TYR A 13 -1.78 34.57 -3.21
CA TYR A 13 -2.59 35.27 -4.22
C TYR A 13 -2.81 36.73 -3.86
N GLN A 14 -2.90 37.57 -4.88
CA GLN A 14 -3.21 38.99 -4.74
C GLN A 14 -4.70 39.26 -4.96
N SER A 15 -5.24 40.30 -4.29
CA SER A 15 -6.61 40.71 -4.49
C SER A 15 -6.92 40.90 -6.00
N PRO A 16 -8.07 40.42 -6.51
CA PRO A 16 -9.26 39.96 -5.76
C PRO A 16 -9.23 38.48 -5.31
N VAL A 17 -8.24 37.70 -5.69
CA VAL A 17 -8.13 36.28 -5.34
C VAL A 17 -7.74 36.13 -3.86
N LYS A 18 -8.40 35.22 -3.14
CA LYS A 18 -8.14 34.99 -1.72
C LYS A 18 -6.83 34.23 -1.50
N ALA A 19 -6.07 34.61 -0.49
CA ALA A 19 -4.91 33.87 -0.10
C ALA A 19 -5.25 32.52 0.54
N LEU A 20 -4.42 31.50 0.26
CA LEU A 20 -4.43 30.18 0.88
C LEU A 20 -3.26 30.05 1.88
N ARG A 21 -3.16 28.89 2.54
CA ARG A 21 -2.11 28.65 3.55
C ARG A 21 -1.44 27.30 3.42
N GLY A 22 -2.09 26.32 2.78
CA GLY A 22 -1.66 24.93 2.77
C GLY A 22 -0.93 24.50 1.50
N CYS A 23 -1.07 25.22 0.39
CA CYS A 23 -0.59 24.76 -0.91
C CYS A 23 0.94 24.65 -0.97
N ARG A 24 1.64 25.57 -0.34
CA ARG A 24 3.10 25.48 -0.24
C ARG A 24 3.53 24.25 0.58
N ASN A 25 2.84 23.99 1.70
CA ASN A 25 3.11 22.82 2.53
C ASN A 25 2.89 21.51 1.77
N ASP A 26 1.84 21.45 0.95
CA ASP A 26 1.55 20.26 0.13
C ASP A 26 2.71 19.96 -0.81
N ILE A 27 3.20 20.99 -1.48
CA ILE A 27 4.28 20.85 -2.46
C ILE A 27 5.62 20.57 -1.79
N GLU A 28 5.94 21.19 -0.65
CA GLU A 28 7.15 20.90 0.13
C GLU A 28 7.18 19.44 0.57
N GLN A 29 6.07 18.92 1.10
CA GLN A 29 5.94 17.52 1.51
C GLN A 29 6.00 16.54 0.31
N ALA A 30 5.37 16.89 -0.81
CA ALA A 30 5.46 16.09 -2.03
C ALA A 30 6.89 16.04 -2.58
N ALA A 31 7.59 17.19 -2.58
CA ALA A 31 8.96 17.31 -3.03
C ALA A 31 9.92 16.47 -2.18
N GLU A 32 9.78 16.54 -0.85
CA GLU A 32 10.56 15.74 0.08
C GLU A 32 10.29 14.25 -0.08
N TYR A 33 9.02 13.84 -0.15
CA TYR A 33 8.61 12.45 -0.39
C TYR A 33 9.25 11.88 -1.66
N LEU A 34 9.20 12.60 -2.77
CA LEU A 34 9.76 12.16 -4.05
C LEU A 34 11.28 12.06 -3.98
N LYS A 35 11.94 13.01 -3.31
CA LYS A 35 13.40 13.01 -3.11
C LYS A 35 13.88 11.81 -2.28
N GLU A 36 13.16 11.46 -1.23
CA GLU A 36 13.47 10.30 -0.39
C GLU A 36 13.27 8.96 -1.11
N ARG A 37 12.37 8.92 -2.10
CA ARG A 37 11.95 7.69 -2.78
C ARG A 37 12.54 7.53 -4.18
N THR A 38 13.36 8.45 -4.63
CA THR A 38 14.02 8.41 -5.95
C THR A 38 15.53 8.52 -5.77
N GLY A 39 16.31 7.92 -6.65
CA GLY A 39 17.76 8.08 -6.63
C GLY A 39 18.18 9.51 -6.95
N PRO A 40 19.30 9.99 -6.40
CA PRO A 40 19.74 11.36 -6.60
C PRO A 40 19.99 11.72 -8.08
N ASP A 41 20.42 10.75 -8.87
CA ASP A 41 20.68 10.93 -10.32
C ASP A 41 19.46 10.60 -11.20
N GLU A 42 18.32 10.21 -10.60
CA GLU A 42 17.12 9.80 -11.29
C GLU A 42 15.98 10.82 -11.16
N LEU A 43 16.07 11.76 -10.18
CA LEU A 43 15.07 12.78 -9.92
C LEU A 43 15.51 14.14 -10.47
N PHE A 44 14.72 14.67 -11.40
CA PHE A 44 14.82 16.04 -11.89
C PHE A 44 13.59 16.81 -11.40
N GLN A 45 13.75 17.63 -10.37
CA GLN A 45 12.66 18.29 -9.69
C GLN A 45 12.71 19.81 -9.85
N ARG A 46 11.58 20.39 -10.26
CA ARG A 46 11.36 21.84 -10.31
C ARG A 46 10.15 22.20 -9.48
N CYS A 47 10.34 23.05 -8.47
CA CYS A 47 9.27 23.60 -7.65
C CYS A 47 9.04 25.08 -8.02
N LEU A 48 7.78 25.49 -8.05
CA LEU A 48 7.35 26.87 -8.22
C LEU A 48 6.46 27.24 -7.04
N TYR A 49 6.90 28.21 -6.27
CA TYR A 49 6.18 28.65 -5.08
C TYR A 49 5.72 30.10 -5.22
N ASP A 50 4.48 30.37 -4.89
CA ASP A 50 3.94 31.73 -4.78
C ASP A 50 4.34 32.64 -5.97
N GLY A 51 5.12 33.67 -5.76
CA GLY A 51 5.53 34.63 -6.80
C GLY A 51 6.25 34.04 -8.01
N GLU A 52 6.81 32.81 -7.90
CA GLU A 52 7.44 32.07 -9.00
C GLU A 52 6.40 31.32 -9.85
N ALA A 53 5.23 31.02 -9.29
CA ALA A 53 4.18 30.21 -9.91
C ALA A 53 3.30 31.03 -10.87
N THR A 54 3.92 31.80 -11.76
CA THR A 54 3.21 32.53 -12.82
C THR A 54 2.73 31.59 -13.91
N ARG A 55 1.69 31.99 -14.64
CA ARG A 55 1.19 31.22 -15.78
C ARG A 55 2.30 30.88 -16.78
N GLN A 56 3.14 31.84 -17.12
CA GLN A 56 4.24 31.62 -18.06
C GLN A 56 5.28 30.64 -17.47
N ALA A 57 5.60 30.74 -16.18
CA ALA A 57 6.55 29.82 -15.54
C ALA A 57 6.05 28.39 -15.52
N VAL A 58 4.74 28.17 -15.39
CA VAL A 58 4.13 26.83 -15.51
C VAL A 58 4.26 26.29 -16.94
N ILE A 59 3.93 27.10 -17.96
CA ILE A 59 4.11 26.73 -19.38
C ILE A 59 5.56 26.39 -19.69
N ASP A 60 6.50 27.23 -19.25
CA ASP A 60 7.95 27.02 -19.41
C ASP A 60 8.42 25.77 -18.65
N GLY A 61 7.79 25.46 -17.52
CA GLY A 61 8.02 24.24 -16.74
C GLY A 61 7.63 22.98 -17.50
N PHE A 62 6.47 22.98 -18.16
CA PHE A 62 6.07 21.89 -19.03
C PHE A 62 7.06 21.67 -20.18
N ARG A 63 7.44 22.72 -20.90
CA ARG A 63 8.25 22.62 -22.11
C ARG A 63 9.73 22.47 -21.83
N GLY A 64 10.26 23.33 -20.94
CA GLY A 64 11.69 23.40 -20.65
C GLY A 64 12.15 22.41 -19.58
N HIS A 65 11.23 21.72 -18.88
CA HIS A 65 11.57 20.78 -17.83
C HIS A 65 10.90 19.42 -18.03
N LEU A 66 9.57 19.31 -17.94
CA LEU A 66 8.86 18.04 -18.17
C LEU A 66 9.06 17.52 -19.61
N GLY A 67 9.22 18.42 -20.58
CA GLY A 67 9.51 18.07 -21.96
C GLY A 67 10.85 17.38 -22.22
N HIS A 68 11.73 17.22 -21.21
CA HIS A 68 12.93 16.37 -21.33
C HIS A 68 12.62 14.87 -21.11
N ALA A 69 11.47 14.54 -20.52
CA ALA A 69 11.07 13.16 -20.33
C ALA A 69 10.80 12.48 -21.68
N GLY A 70 11.39 11.31 -21.88
CA GLY A 70 11.29 10.50 -23.09
C GLY A 70 10.75 9.09 -22.84
N PRO A 71 10.90 8.17 -23.81
CA PRO A 71 10.43 6.80 -23.63
C PRO A 71 11.09 6.11 -22.44
N GLY A 72 10.25 5.59 -21.56
CA GLY A 72 10.68 4.95 -20.32
C GLY A 72 10.90 5.89 -19.15
N ASP A 73 10.82 7.22 -19.33
CA ASP A 73 10.80 8.18 -18.23
C ASP A 73 9.38 8.46 -17.74
N THR A 74 9.27 9.10 -16.58
CA THR A 74 8.01 9.55 -16.01
C THR A 74 8.04 11.06 -15.82
N ALA A 75 6.95 11.73 -16.19
CA ALA A 75 6.71 13.15 -15.95
C ALA A 75 5.55 13.31 -14.96
N LEU A 76 5.74 14.08 -13.90
CA LEU A 76 4.74 14.41 -12.89
C LEU A 76 4.49 15.91 -12.86
N PHE A 77 3.25 16.32 -13.08
CA PHE A 77 2.76 17.66 -12.76
C PHE A 77 1.90 17.61 -11.51
N TRP A 78 2.24 18.38 -10.47
CA TRP A 78 1.44 18.51 -9.24
C TRP A 78 1.15 19.97 -8.97
N PHE A 79 -0.13 20.31 -8.94
CA PHE A 79 -0.61 21.65 -8.66
C PHE A 79 -1.44 21.67 -7.37
N SER A 80 -1.13 22.61 -6.49
CA SER A 80 -1.87 22.91 -5.27
C SER A 80 -2.18 24.41 -5.22
N GLY A 81 -3.45 24.78 -5.31
CA GLY A 81 -3.87 26.17 -5.44
C GLY A 81 -5.38 26.33 -5.59
N HIS A 82 -5.80 27.53 -6.01
CA HIS A 82 -7.18 27.77 -6.41
C HIS A 82 -7.48 27.23 -7.80
N GLY A 83 -8.68 26.71 -7.97
CA GLY A 83 -9.29 26.49 -9.27
C GLY A 83 -10.52 27.37 -9.46
N SER A 84 -11.01 27.44 -10.69
CA SER A 84 -12.20 28.17 -11.07
C SER A 84 -12.78 27.66 -12.39
N GLU A 85 -13.80 28.36 -12.87
CA GLU A 85 -14.46 28.08 -14.13
C GLU A 85 -14.58 29.34 -15.00
N ALA A 86 -14.72 29.12 -16.30
CA ALA A 86 -15.04 30.18 -17.27
C ALA A 86 -16.09 29.69 -18.26
N PRO A 87 -17.01 30.55 -18.76
CA PRO A 87 -17.93 30.17 -19.82
C PRO A 87 -17.19 29.67 -21.05
N VAL A 88 -17.68 28.60 -21.66
CA VAL A 88 -17.10 28.09 -22.89
C VAL A 88 -17.39 29.08 -24.05
N PRO A 89 -16.40 29.42 -24.90
CA PRO A 89 -16.64 30.20 -26.10
C PRO A 89 -17.69 29.53 -27.03
N PRO A 90 -18.61 30.26 -27.63
CA PRO A 90 -19.70 29.70 -28.43
C PRO A 90 -19.26 28.71 -29.52
N GLU A 91 -18.08 28.91 -30.08
CA GLU A 91 -17.50 28.03 -31.11
C GLU A 91 -17.04 26.67 -30.59
N LEU A 92 -16.86 26.52 -29.28
CA LEU A 92 -16.46 25.29 -28.63
C LEU A 92 -17.59 24.62 -27.81
N SER A 93 -18.77 25.21 -27.77
CA SER A 93 -19.92 24.76 -26.97
C SER A 93 -20.35 23.31 -27.26
N ARG A 94 -20.08 22.81 -28.48
CA ARG A 94 -20.37 21.42 -28.85
C ARG A 94 -19.41 20.41 -28.23
N LEU A 95 -18.22 20.83 -27.78
CA LEU A 95 -17.19 20.02 -27.23
C LEU A 95 -17.24 19.96 -25.68
N GLU A 96 -17.99 20.92 -25.09
CA GLU A 96 -18.14 21.03 -23.63
C GLU A 96 -19.62 21.05 -23.24
N PRO A 97 -20.21 19.85 -22.98
CA PRO A 97 -21.65 19.75 -22.69
C PRO A 97 -22.08 20.51 -21.43
N ILE A 98 -21.15 20.73 -20.49
CA ILE A 98 -21.39 21.44 -19.22
C ILE A 98 -21.44 22.97 -19.47
N GLY A 99 -20.90 23.45 -20.59
CA GLY A 99 -20.87 24.87 -20.93
C GLY A 99 -19.83 25.71 -20.19
N MET A 100 -18.95 25.05 -19.40
CA MET A 100 -17.90 25.68 -18.60
C MET A 100 -16.55 25.02 -18.86
N LEU A 101 -15.49 25.83 -18.94
CA LEU A 101 -14.09 25.41 -18.94
C LEU A 101 -13.56 25.44 -17.51
N GLN A 102 -12.73 24.50 -17.15
CA GLN A 102 -12.03 24.49 -15.87
C GLN A 102 -10.73 25.28 -15.96
N THR A 103 -10.33 25.94 -14.87
CA THR A 103 -9.11 26.76 -14.85
C THR A 103 -8.27 26.51 -13.60
N LEU A 104 -6.95 26.63 -13.75
CA LEU A 104 -5.99 26.72 -12.63
C LEU A 104 -5.61 28.19 -12.46
N LEU A 105 -5.63 28.71 -11.25
CA LEU A 105 -5.18 30.04 -10.94
C LEU A 105 -3.70 30.03 -10.59
N CYS A 106 -2.90 30.59 -11.47
CA CYS A 106 -1.50 30.93 -11.19
C CYS A 106 -1.44 32.18 -10.32
N VAL A 107 -0.29 32.51 -9.75
CA VAL A 107 -0.15 33.66 -8.83
C VAL A 107 -0.49 35.00 -9.49
N ASP A 108 -0.27 35.11 -10.78
CA ASP A 108 -0.55 36.29 -11.62
C ASP A 108 -1.95 36.28 -12.26
N SER A 109 -2.73 35.19 -12.10
CA SER A 109 -4.09 35.08 -12.58
C SER A 109 -4.99 36.15 -11.96
N ARG A 110 -5.82 36.79 -12.82
CA ARG A 110 -6.79 37.85 -12.41
C ARG A 110 -6.15 39.08 -11.76
N HIS A 111 -4.83 39.16 -11.84
CA HIS A 111 -4.08 40.35 -11.47
C HIS A 111 -3.40 40.93 -12.71
N GLY A 112 -3.82 42.11 -13.16
CA GLY A 112 -3.38 42.68 -14.43
C GLY A 112 -4.03 42.01 -15.65
N ALA A 113 -3.23 41.68 -16.68
CA ALA A 113 -3.70 41.10 -17.94
C ALA A 113 -3.49 39.57 -18.04
N ALA A 114 -2.92 38.93 -17.05
CA ALA A 114 -2.65 37.50 -17.10
C ALA A 114 -3.95 36.68 -16.94
N PRO A 115 -4.31 35.86 -17.95
CA PRO A 115 -5.46 34.96 -17.84
C PRO A 115 -5.17 33.77 -16.91
N ASP A 116 -6.24 33.11 -16.48
CA ASP A 116 -6.12 31.78 -15.84
C ASP A 116 -5.48 30.79 -16.84
N LEU A 117 -4.94 29.67 -16.34
CA LEU A 117 -4.50 28.56 -17.18
C LEU A 117 -5.68 27.61 -17.41
N TYR A 118 -6.19 27.53 -18.63
CA TYR A 118 -7.38 26.76 -18.98
C TYR A 118 -7.06 25.27 -19.16
N ASP A 119 -8.03 24.41 -18.86
CA ASP A 119 -7.95 22.95 -19.02
C ASP A 119 -7.54 22.54 -20.45
N LYS A 120 -7.98 23.27 -21.48
CA LYS A 120 -7.61 23.02 -22.89
C LYS A 120 -6.15 23.34 -23.19
N GLU A 121 -5.59 24.35 -22.55
CA GLU A 121 -4.16 24.68 -22.65
C GLU A 121 -3.33 23.62 -21.89
N LEU A 122 -3.78 23.24 -20.70
CA LEU A 122 -3.14 22.19 -19.93
C LEU A 122 -3.14 20.85 -20.69
N ALA A 123 -4.24 20.51 -21.36
CA ALA A 123 -4.33 19.32 -22.22
C ALA A 123 -3.31 19.35 -23.37
N VAL A 124 -3.09 20.51 -24.02
CA VAL A 124 -2.05 20.66 -25.05
C VAL A 124 -0.66 20.41 -24.44
N LEU A 125 -0.34 21.03 -23.30
CA LEU A 125 0.95 20.89 -22.65
C LEU A 125 1.21 19.44 -22.21
N ILE A 126 0.21 18.76 -21.67
CA ILE A 126 0.29 17.33 -21.30
C ILE A 126 0.56 16.49 -22.54
N SER A 127 -0.19 16.72 -23.64
CA SER A 127 -0.01 15.98 -24.89
C SER A 127 1.37 16.20 -25.52
N GLU A 128 1.94 17.41 -25.41
CA GLU A 128 3.32 17.70 -25.86
C GLU A 128 4.35 16.81 -25.12
N VAL A 129 4.17 16.58 -23.82
CA VAL A 129 5.05 15.73 -23.01
C VAL A 129 4.79 14.25 -23.30
N ALA A 130 3.54 13.81 -23.26
CA ALA A 130 3.14 12.42 -23.50
C ALA A 130 3.53 11.94 -24.91
N GLY A 131 3.40 12.82 -25.90
CA GLY A 131 3.80 12.55 -27.30
C GLY A 131 5.27 12.18 -27.46
N ARG A 132 6.13 12.49 -26.49
CA ARG A 132 7.53 12.06 -26.44
C ARG A 132 7.72 10.62 -25.91
N GLY A 133 6.65 9.96 -25.47
CA GLY A 133 6.64 8.57 -25.02
C GLY A 133 6.86 8.39 -23.51
N ALA A 134 6.88 9.47 -22.74
CA ALA A 134 6.95 9.42 -21.28
C ALA A 134 5.61 8.94 -20.67
N HIS A 135 5.67 8.30 -19.50
CA HIS A 135 4.50 8.12 -18.64
C HIS A 135 4.18 9.45 -17.96
N VAL A 136 2.96 9.97 -18.13
CA VAL A 136 2.58 11.28 -17.58
C VAL A 136 1.53 11.10 -16.47
N ALA A 137 1.82 11.66 -15.30
CA ALA A 137 0.89 11.75 -14.18
C ALA A 137 0.61 13.20 -13.81
N VAL A 138 -0.66 13.50 -13.52
CA VAL A 138 -1.14 14.84 -13.16
C VAL A 138 -1.87 14.76 -11.82
N VAL A 139 -1.48 15.60 -10.88
CA VAL A 139 -2.11 15.71 -9.55
C VAL A 139 -2.64 17.13 -9.38
N LEU A 140 -3.95 17.28 -9.17
CA LEU A 140 -4.63 18.56 -9.06
C LEU A 140 -5.32 18.67 -7.70
N ASP A 141 -4.76 19.46 -6.79
CA ASP A 141 -5.40 19.80 -5.51
C ASP A 141 -5.96 21.22 -5.55
N CYS A 142 -7.02 21.33 -6.33
CA CYS A 142 -7.83 22.54 -6.51
C CYS A 142 -9.27 22.12 -6.85
N CYS A 143 -10.20 23.05 -6.84
CA CYS A 143 -11.59 22.81 -7.25
C CYS A 143 -12.01 23.73 -8.37
N HIS A 144 -13.03 23.27 -9.12
CA HIS A 144 -13.49 23.94 -10.32
C HIS A 144 -14.98 24.35 -10.26
N ALA A 145 -15.72 24.00 -9.19
CA ALA A 145 -17.18 24.17 -9.15
C ALA A 145 -17.64 25.49 -8.54
N ASP A 146 -18.49 26.24 -9.26
CA ASP A 146 -19.26 27.40 -8.75
C ASP A 146 -20.56 26.98 -8.06
N SER A 147 -21.08 25.77 -8.34
CA SER A 147 -22.40 25.30 -7.91
C SER A 147 -22.41 24.57 -6.55
N ALA A 148 -21.31 24.59 -5.82
CA ALA A 148 -21.31 24.01 -4.48
C ALA A 148 -22.34 24.73 -3.61
N ASP A 149 -23.42 24.04 -3.26
CA ASP A 149 -24.43 24.48 -2.31
C ASP A 149 -23.79 25.31 -1.18
N ARG A 150 -24.18 26.57 -1.06
CA ARG A 150 -23.59 27.61 -0.20
C ARG A 150 -23.72 27.35 1.31
N LEU A 151 -23.58 26.12 1.75
CA LEU A 151 -23.42 25.74 3.13
C LEU A 151 -21.93 25.67 3.47
N VAL A 152 -21.23 26.80 3.32
CA VAL A 152 -19.99 27.03 4.04
C VAL A 152 -20.36 27.08 5.51
N PRO A 153 -19.83 26.22 6.38
CA PRO A 153 -19.91 26.44 7.81
C PRO A 153 -19.26 27.80 8.07
N ALA A 154 -20.01 28.69 8.68
CA ALA A 154 -19.57 30.05 8.96
C ALA A 154 -18.15 30.04 9.58
N GLN A 155 -17.30 30.95 9.11
CA GLN A 155 -16.02 31.26 9.73
C GLN A 155 -16.28 31.76 11.17
N GLY A 156 -16.38 30.83 12.09
CA GLY A 156 -16.54 31.09 13.50
C GLY A 156 -15.50 30.25 14.24
N GLY A 157 -14.59 30.91 14.94
CA GLY A 157 -13.60 30.26 15.78
C GLY A 157 -14.25 29.23 16.67
N SER A 158 -13.92 27.98 16.47
CA SER A 158 -14.58 26.85 17.09
C SER A 158 -13.96 26.53 18.43
N ALA A 159 -14.80 26.57 19.44
CA ALA A 159 -14.59 25.88 20.71
C ALA A 159 -14.92 24.36 20.62
N THR A 160 -15.11 23.82 19.43
CA THR A 160 -15.65 22.46 19.17
C THR A 160 -14.75 21.59 18.27
N GLY A 161 -13.42 21.74 18.27
CA GLY A 161 -12.51 20.75 17.66
C GLY A 161 -12.68 20.40 16.16
N ILE A 162 -13.53 21.08 15.42
CA ILE A 162 -13.68 20.88 13.97
C ILE A 162 -12.54 21.61 13.26
N PRO A 163 -11.78 20.96 12.34
CA PRO A 163 -10.73 21.61 11.57
C PRO A 163 -11.28 22.83 10.82
N SER A 164 -10.53 23.92 10.78
CA SER A 164 -10.91 25.06 9.92
C SER A 164 -10.80 24.62 8.47
N LEU A 165 -11.90 24.70 7.73
CA LEU A 165 -11.96 24.38 6.30
C LEU A 165 -11.87 25.69 5.50
N THR A 166 -10.94 25.74 4.53
CA THR A 166 -10.82 26.82 3.57
C THR A 166 -10.98 26.26 2.15
N ALA A 167 -11.95 26.76 1.41
CA ALA A 167 -12.21 26.31 0.05
C ALA A 167 -11.09 26.75 -0.91
N ARG A 168 -10.63 25.85 -1.77
CA ARG A 168 -9.65 26.12 -2.84
C ARG A 168 -10.32 26.51 -4.16
N TRP A 169 -11.23 27.45 -4.07
CA TRP A 169 -12.08 27.87 -5.17
C TRP A 169 -12.24 29.39 -5.22
N GLU A 170 -12.24 29.91 -6.43
CA GLU A 170 -12.56 31.30 -6.75
C GLU A 170 -13.76 31.38 -7.72
N PRO A 171 -14.57 32.44 -7.63
CA PRO A 171 -15.74 32.62 -8.49
C PRO A 171 -15.45 32.48 -9.97
N ALA A 172 -16.38 31.90 -10.73
CA ALA A 172 -16.28 31.74 -12.17
C ALA A 172 -16.12 33.08 -12.87
N LEU A 173 -15.41 33.08 -14.00
CA LEU A 173 -15.35 34.25 -14.88
C LEU A 173 -16.72 34.47 -15.53
N THR A 174 -17.08 35.71 -15.73
CA THR A 174 -18.39 36.09 -16.33
C THR A 174 -18.36 36.15 -17.86
N ALA A 175 -17.19 36.23 -18.45
CA ALA A 175 -17.00 36.31 -19.91
C ALA A 175 -16.16 35.13 -20.41
N PRO A 176 -16.46 34.57 -21.58
CA PRO A 176 -15.64 33.54 -22.18
C PRO A 176 -14.24 34.07 -22.53
N PRO A 177 -13.18 33.24 -22.32
CA PRO A 177 -11.82 33.65 -22.69
C PRO A 177 -11.57 33.66 -24.18
N PRO A 178 -10.54 34.37 -24.64
CA PRO A 178 -10.10 34.32 -26.04
C PRO A 178 -9.32 33.02 -26.31
N LEU A 179 -9.92 31.86 -26.02
CA LEU A 179 -9.24 30.54 -25.94
C LEU A 179 -8.57 30.16 -27.27
N ARG A 180 -9.17 30.53 -28.44
CA ARG A 180 -8.53 30.29 -29.74
C ARG A 180 -7.22 31.03 -29.88
N ALA A 181 -7.15 32.28 -29.44
CA ALA A 181 -5.93 33.08 -29.50
C ALA A 181 -4.86 32.48 -28.54
N LEU A 182 -5.26 32.12 -27.30
CA LEU A 182 -4.38 31.51 -26.34
C LEU A 182 -3.82 30.15 -26.82
N LEU A 183 -4.65 29.30 -27.42
CA LEU A 183 -4.21 28.01 -27.98
C LEU A 183 -3.34 28.23 -29.25
N ALA A 184 -3.60 29.24 -30.06
CA ALA A 184 -2.77 29.57 -31.21
C ALA A 184 -1.39 30.08 -30.78
N GLU A 185 -1.34 30.96 -29.79
CA GLU A 185 -0.10 31.45 -29.19
C GLU A 185 0.72 30.30 -28.55
N LEU A 186 0.04 29.45 -27.80
CA LEU A 186 0.68 28.27 -27.16
C LEU A 186 1.27 27.34 -28.23
N ARG A 187 0.55 27.05 -29.31
CA ARG A 187 1.04 26.22 -30.43
C ARG A 187 2.15 26.88 -31.23
N ALA A 188 2.09 28.18 -31.43
CA ALA A 188 3.12 28.93 -32.16
C ALA A 188 4.47 28.95 -31.39
N SER A 189 4.41 28.91 -30.08
CA SER A 189 5.60 28.85 -29.21
C SER A 189 6.05 27.42 -28.91
N ALA A 190 5.41 26.37 -29.50
CA ALA A 190 5.80 24.99 -29.34
C ALA A 190 7.14 24.67 -30.04
N PRO A 191 7.99 23.78 -29.49
CA PRO A 191 9.16 23.31 -30.25
C PRO A 191 8.75 22.62 -31.56
N LEU A 192 9.55 22.81 -32.60
CA LEU A 192 9.29 22.30 -33.98
C LEU A 192 9.08 20.76 -34.06
N ASP A 193 9.47 20.02 -33.02
CA ASP A 193 9.31 18.53 -32.93
C ASP A 193 7.93 18.09 -32.41
N ALA A 194 7.08 19.01 -31.91
CA ALA A 194 5.75 18.68 -31.39
C ALA A 194 4.78 18.14 -32.45
N ASP A 195 4.95 18.57 -33.73
CA ASP A 195 4.14 18.06 -34.85
C ASP A 195 4.40 16.58 -35.19
N ARG A 196 5.60 16.08 -34.90
CA ARG A 196 5.95 14.68 -35.10
C ARG A 196 5.31 13.78 -34.02
N ALA A 197 5.14 14.28 -32.83
CA ALA A 197 4.53 13.57 -31.72
C ALA A 197 3.01 13.42 -31.91
N ALA A 198 2.34 14.44 -32.44
CA ALA A 198 0.91 14.39 -32.75
C ALA A 198 0.59 13.41 -33.91
N ALA A 199 1.54 13.13 -34.80
CA ALA A 199 1.37 12.23 -35.93
C ALA A 199 1.58 10.73 -35.59
N ALA A 200 2.02 10.39 -34.39
CA ALA A 200 2.37 9.02 -34.01
C ALA A 200 1.18 8.12 -33.63
N GLY A 201 -0.06 8.53 -33.90
CA GLY A 201 -1.25 7.67 -33.92
C GLY A 201 -1.53 6.83 -32.65
N ARG A 202 -1.25 7.35 -31.47
CA ARG A 202 -1.58 6.66 -30.20
C ARG A 202 -3.08 6.78 -29.94
N THR A 203 -3.79 5.67 -29.99
CA THR A 203 -5.21 5.53 -29.65
C THR A 203 -5.36 5.16 -28.16
N GLY A 204 -5.08 6.09 -27.25
CA GLY A 204 -5.24 5.86 -25.81
C GLY A 204 -5.08 7.15 -25.01
N PRO A 205 -5.53 7.22 -23.76
CA PRO A 205 -5.34 8.39 -22.94
C PRO A 205 -3.84 8.58 -22.65
N ASP A 206 -3.37 9.80 -22.92
CA ASP A 206 -1.94 10.12 -22.88
C ASP A 206 -1.38 10.29 -21.45
N HIS A 207 -2.24 10.29 -20.41
CA HIS A 207 -1.85 10.57 -19.03
C HIS A 207 -2.85 10.02 -18.01
N VAL A 208 -2.43 10.02 -16.73
CA VAL A 208 -3.27 9.71 -15.56
C VAL A 208 -3.46 10.98 -14.73
N THR A 209 -4.70 11.33 -14.43
CA THR A 209 -5.04 12.48 -13.57
C THR A 209 -5.64 12.03 -12.26
N LEU A 210 -5.09 12.53 -11.16
CA LEU A 210 -5.59 12.41 -9.80
C LEU A 210 -6.08 13.79 -9.36
N ALA A 211 -7.37 13.98 -9.18
CA ALA A 211 -7.98 15.26 -8.82
C ALA A 211 -8.62 15.22 -7.44
N ALA A 212 -8.58 16.35 -6.74
CA ALA A 212 -9.07 16.48 -5.37
C ALA A 212 -10.57 16.24 -5.23
N CYS A 213 -11.36 16.50 -6.26
CA CYS A 213 -12.82 16.36 -6.24
C CYS A 213 -13.40 16.29 -7.66
N HIS A 214 -14.69 15.94 -7.75
CA HIS A 214 -15.46 16.07 -9.00
C HIS A 214 -15.68 17.53 -9.38
N SER A 215 -15.98 17.78 -10.66
CA SER A 215 -16.20 19.12 -11.19
C SER A 215 -17.35 19.90 -10.52
N ASN A 216 -18.27 19.24 -9.85
CA ASN A 216 -19.38 19.82 -9.09
C ASN A 216 -19.14 19.85 -7.57
N GLN A 217 -17.92 19.64 -7.11
CA GLN A 217 -17.55 19.60 -5.70
C GLN A 217 -16.43 20.60 -5.40
N VAL A 218 -16.24 20.88 -4.12
CA VAL A 218 -15.21 21.79 -3.61
C VAL A 218 -14.10 21.02 -2.94
N ALA A 219 -12.85 21.34 -3.27
CA ALA A 219 -11.66 20.90 -2.53
C ALA A 219 -11.37 21.86 -1.40
N TYR A 220 -10.93 21.33 -0.27
CA TYR A 220 -10.69 22.09 0.95
C TYR A 220 -9.27 21.95 1.45
N GLU A 221 -8.79 23.04 2.00
CA GLU A 221 -7.63 23.10 2.86
C GLU A 221 -8.08 22.83 4.31
N VAL A 222 -7.38 21.96 5.00
CA VAL A 222 -7.64 21.57 6.39
C VAL A 222 -6.47 21.99 7.28
N GLY A 223 -6.78 22.56 8.44
CA GLY A 223 -5.76 22.90 9.42
C GLY A 223 -5.59 21.78 10.44
N LEU A 224 -4.62 20.90 10.24
CA LEU A 224 -4.30 19.83 11.19
C LEU A 224 -3.02 20.18 11.96
N ALA A 225 -3.05 20.05 13.30
CA ALA A 225 -1.89 20.27 14.17
C ALA A 225 -1.12 21.59 13.91
N GLY A 226 -1.84 22.66 13.52
CA GLY A 226 -1.24 23.97 13.22
C GLY A 226 -0.57 24.09 11.85
N ARG A 227 -0.62 23.06 11.00
CA ARG A 227 -0.12 23.08 9.63
C ARG A 227 -1.29 22.91 8.65
N PRO A 228 -1.67 23.97 7.92
CA PRO A 228 -2.70 23.85 6.89
C PRO A 228 -2.15 23.03 5.71
N SER A 229 -3.00 22.16 5.14
CA SER A 229 -2.70 21.36 3.93
C SER A 229 -4.01 21.08 3.17
N GLY A 230 -3.92 20.81 1.88
CA GLY A 230 -5.06 20.31 1.13
C GLY A 230 -5.47 18.92 1.60
N ALA A 231 -6.75 18.71 1.84
CA ALA A 231 -7.26 17.42 2.28
C ALA A 231 -6.86 16.29 1.32
N PHE A 232 -6.81 16.58 0.02
CA PHE A 232 -6.43 15.62 -1.01
C PHE A 232 -4.92 15.35 -1.02
N SER A 233 -4.07 16.39 -1.06
CA SER A 233 -2.61 16.22 -1.03
C SER A 233 -2.17 15.49 0.24
N LEU A 234 -2.75 15.84 1.38
CA LEU A 234 -2.51 15.18 2.66
C LEU A 234 -2.91 13.70 2.59
N GLY A 235 -4.11 13.39 2.06
CA GLY A 235 -4.58 12.02 1.87
C GLY A 235 -3.72 11.23 0.90
N LEU A 236 -3.30 11.84 -0.21
CA LEU A 236 -2.45 11.20 -1.22
C LEU A 236 -1.08 10.84 -0.66
N LEU A 237 -0.40 11.78 -0.01
CA LEU A 237 0.89 11.54 0.63
C LEU A 237 0.80 10.52 1.75
N ASN A 238 -0.28 10.57 2.53
CA ASN A 238 -0.54 9.56 3.54
C ASN A 238 -0.66 8.16 2.92
N GLN A 239 -1.50 7.98 1.89
CA GLN A 239 -1.67 6.67 1.25
C GLN A 239 -0.40 6.20 0.52
N LEU A 240 0.37 7.10 -0.07
CA LEU A 240 1.67 6.77 -0.66
C LEU A 240 2.67 6.24 0.39
N ASN A 241 2.65 6.80 1.59
CA ASN A 241 3.46 6.29 2.70
C ASN A 241 2.97 4.93 3.20
N ILE A 242 1.66 4.70 3.20
CA ILE A 242 1.05 3.45 3.66
C ILE A 242 1.25 2.30 2.67
N LEU A 243 0.85 2.50 1.42
CA LEU A 243 0.83 1.46 0.41
C LEU A 243 2.22 1.22 -0.21
N GLY A 244 3.11 2.21 -0.11
CA GLY A 244 4.46 2.13 -0.65
C GLY A 244 4.54 2.25 -2.17
N SER A 245 5.73 2.00 -2.70
CA SER A 245 6.08 2.26 -4.11
C SER A 245 5.44 1.34 -5.14
N GLY A 246 4.84 0.25 -4.71
CA GLY A 246 4.18 -0.73 -5.59
C GLY A 246 2.69 -0.53 -5.76
N ALA A 247 2.09 0.43 -5.03
CA ALA A 247 0.67 0.70 -5.11
C ALA A 247 0.24 1.14 -6.52
N THR A 248 -0.83 0.57 -7.02
CA THR A 248 -1.44 1.01 -8.28
C THR A 248 -2.19 2.32 -8.08
N TYR A 249 -2.44 3.05 -9.16
CA TYR A 249 -3.27 4.26 -9.09
C TYR A 249 -4.66 3.97 -8.50
N ARG A 250 -5.24 2.82 -8.81
CA ARG A 250 -6.55 2.39 -8.29
C ARG A 250 -6.52 2.16 -6.79
N GLU A 251 -5.55 1.39 -6.29
CA GLU A 251 -5.40 1.10 -4.86
C GLU A 251 -5.16 2.38 -4.07
N LEU A 252 -4.23 3.21 -4.58
CA LEU A 252 -3.90 4.50 -4.00
C LEU A 252 -5.14 5.39 -3.86
N MET A 253 -5.91 5.56 -4.96
CA MET A 253 -7.09 6.43 -4.95
C MET A 253 -8.27 5.86 -4.15
N THR A 254 -8.33 4.55 -3.95
CA THR A 254 -9.31 3.94 -3.04
C THR A 254 -9.04 4.38 -1.61
N GLY A 255 -7.80 4.27 -1.14
CA GLY A 255 -7.40 4.74 0.19
C GLY A 255 -7.53 6.26 0.36
N VAL A 256 -7.14 7.03 -0.67
CA VAL A 256 -7.27 8.50 -0.67
C VAL A 256 -8.72 8.93 -0.52
N ARG A 257 -9.66 8.29 -1.24
CA ARG A 257 -11.10 8.61 -1.11
C ARG A 257 -11.59 8.36 0.31
N CYS A 258 -11.29 7.21 0.89
CA CYS A 258 -11.66 6.92 2.27
C CYS A 258 -11.09 7.97 3.24
N TYR A 259 -9.83 8.34 3.08
CA TYR A 259 -9.20 9.35 3.94
C TYR A 259 -9.85 10.72 3.81
N VAL A 260 -10.02 11.21 2.57
CA VAL A 260 -10.56 12.56 2.30
C VAL A 260 -12.04 12.68 2.69
N GLU A 261 -12.88 11.67 2.36
CA GLU A 261 -14.30 11.69 2.70
C GLU A 261 -14.54 11.69 4.22
N ASN A 262 -13.63 11.10 5.01
CA ASN A 262 -13.69 11.17 6.47
C ASN A 262 -13.31 12.56 7.03
N LEU A 263 -12.36 13.27 6.39
CA LEU A 263 -11.97 14.63 6.78
C LEU A 263 -12.97 15.67 6.29
N VAL A 264 -13.45 15.51 5.06
CA VAL A 264 -14.30 16.47 4.36
C VAL A 264 -15.44 15.70 3.67
N PRO A 265 -16.59 15.50 4.32
CA PRO A 265 -17.65 14.58 3.88
C PRO A 265 -18.25 14.82 2.49
N ARG A 266 -17.97 15.93 1.84
CA ARG A 266 -18.49 16.27 0.50
C ARG A 266 -17.39 16.39 -0.56
N GLN A 267 -16.16 16.05 -0.23
CA GLN A 267 -15.04 16.05 -1.15
C GLN A 267 -14.69 14.61 -1.53
N ARG A 268 -14.87 14.28 -2.81
CA ARG A 268 -14.59 12.94 -3.32
C ARG A 268 -13.52 12.98 -4.41
N PRO A 269 -12.31 12.51 -4.13
CA PRO A 269 -11.22 12.44 -5.09
C PRO A 269 -11.53 11.59 -6.33
N VAL A 270 -11.02 12.01 -7.49
CA VAL A 270 -11.27 11.40 -8.79
C VAL A 270 -9.99 10.92 -9.45
N LEU A 271 -10.06 9.76 -10.08
CA LEU A 271 -9.02 9.18 -10.94
C LEU A 271 -9.55 9.11 -12.37
N SER A 272 -8.80 9.61 -13.32
CA SER A 272 -9.16 9.63 -14.75
C SER A 272 -7.92 9.40 -15.62
N PRO A 273 -8.03 8.67 -16.71
CA PRO A 273 -9.16 7.84 -17.14
C PRO A 273 -9.28 6.57 -16.29
N ILE A 274 -10.42 5.87 -16.39
CA ILE A 274 -10.66 4.60 -15.67
C ILE A 274 -10.35 3.41 -16.61
N ALA A 275 -9.31 3.50 -17.43
CA ALA A 275 -8.87 2.38 -18.27
C ALA A 275 -8.00 1.43 -17.44
N GLU A 276 -8.32 0.12 -17.44
CA GLU A 276 -7.66 -0.88 -16.57
C GLU A 276 -6.15 -0.97 -16.78
N ASP A 277 -5.71 -0.91 -18.03
CA ASP A 277 -4.30 -0.93 -18.42
C ASP A 277 -3.49 0.27 -17.88
N ILE A 278 -4.17 1.35 -17.49
CA ILE A 278 -3.56 2.56 -16.97
C ILE A 278 -3.66 2.64 -15.45
N VAL A 279 -4.86 2.45 -14.90
CA VAL A 279 -5.08 2.66 -13.45
C VAL A 279 -4.53 1.51 -12.60
N ASP A 280 -4.30 0.35 -13.18
CA ASP A 280 -3.70 -0.81 -12.51
C ASP A 280 -2.16 -0.85 -12.66
N GLN A 281 -1.56 0.19 -13.26
CA GLN A 281 -0.12 0.41 -13.20
C GLN A 281 0.31 0.94 -11.83
N PRO A 282 1.53 0.62 -11.37
CA PRO A 282 2.09 1.23 -10.17
C PRO A 282 2.18 2.75 -10.31
N PHE A 283 1.97 3.48 -9.22
CA PHE A 283 2.08 4.94 -9.19
C PHE A 283 3.43 5.40 -9.76
N LEU A 284 3.39 6.40 -10.64
CA LEU A 284 4.54 6.91 -11.39
C LEU A 284 5.30 5.82 -12.17
N GLY A 285 4.57 4.79 -12.67
CA GLY A 285 5.18 3.67 -13.41
C GLY A 285 6.13 2.81 -12.56
N GLY A 286 5.96 2.82 -11.22
CA GLY A 286 6.80 2.07 -10.29
C GLY A 286 8.22 2.65 -10.10
N ARG A 287 8.40 3.95 -10.35
CA ARG A 287 9.70 4.64 -10.25
C ARG A 287 10.16 4.90 -8.82
N LEU A 288 9.24 4.93 -7.89
CA LEU A 288 9.55 5.18 -6.50
C LEU A 288 10.21 3.95 -5.88
N ARG A 289 11.27 4.18 -5.13
CA ARG A 289 11.91 3.12 -4.33
C ARG A 289 11.01 2.77 -3.15
N ALA A 290 11.04 1.50 -2.75
CA ALA A 290 10.43 1.12 -1.49
C ALA A 290 11.06 1.94 -0.35
N ALA A 291 10.24 2.34 0.62
CA ALA A 291 10.77 2.98 1.83
C ALA A 291 11.83 2.09 2.47
N ASN A 292 12.84 2.71 3.07
CA ASN A 292 13.78 2.00 3.94
C ASN A 292 13.08 1.35 5.14
N SER A 293 11.94 1.88 5.53
CA SER A 293 10.99 1.32 6.48
C SER A 293 9.59 1.77 6.07
N THR A 294 8.60 0.90 6.28
CA THR A 294 7.18 1.21 6.07
C THR A 294 6.50 1.69 7.34
N THR A 295 7.21 1.61 8.47
CA THR A 295 6.76 2.13 9.77
C THR A 295 7.50 3.41 10.07
N THR A 296 6.77 4.41 10.52
CA THR A 296 7.29 5.75 10.78
C THR A 296 7.02 6.16 12.23
N MET A 297 8.02 6.74 12.89
CA MET A 297 7.84 7.38 14.19
C MET A 297 7.67 8.89 13.99
N ARG A 298 6.63 9.44 14.60
CA ARG A 298 6.30 10.87 14.53
C ARG A 298 5.84 11.39 15.90
N PHE A 299 5.91 12.70 16.09
CA PHE A 299 5.46 13.34 17.32
C PHE A 299 4.03 13.84 17.16
N VAL A 300 3.08 13.21 17.87
CA VAL A 300 1.65 13.50 17.80
C VAL A 300 1.11 13.60 19.23
N HIS A 301 0.20 14.54 19.49
CA HIS A 301 -0.45 14.69 20.82
C HIS A 301 0.52 14.67 22.02
N ARG A 302 1.73 15.26 21.87
CA ARG A 302 2.79 15.30 22.88
C ARG A 302 3.46 13.95 23.18
N ALA A 303 3.24 12.94 22.35
CA ALA A 303 3.88 11.62 22.45
C ALA A 303 4.55 11.25 21.13
N TRP A 304 5.52 10.35 21.18
CA TRP A 304 6.07 9.71 20.00
C TRP A 304 5.20 8.50 19.66
N GLU A 305 4.72 8.46 18.45
CA GLU A 305 3.83 7.42 17.93
C GLU A 305 4.49 6.72 16.75
N ILE A 306 4.35 5.41 16.68
CA ILE A 306 4.64 4.62 15.48
C ILE A 306 3.31 4.16 14.86
N ASP A 307 3.23 4.19 13.54
CA ASP A 307 2.09 3.73 12.76
C ASP A 307 2.03 2.20 12.62
N ALA A 308 2.28 1.51 13.73
CA ALA A 308 2.17 0.06 13.87
C ALA A 308 1.57 -0.29 15.23
N GLY A 309 0.51 -1.07 15.25
CA GLY A 309 -0.22 -1.46 16.47
C GLY A 309 -0.42 -2.97 16.61
N ALA A 310 -1.40 -3.35 17.42
CA ALA A 310 -1.67 -4.76 17.76
C ALA A 310 -2.03 -5.61 16.54
N CYS A 311 -2.81 -5.08 15.57
CA CYS A 311 -3.14 -5.79 14.33
C CYS A 311 -1.90 -6.06 13.45
N HIS A 312 -0.79 -5.38 13.72
CA HIS A 312 0.51 -5.55 13.07
C HIS A 312 1.46 -6.45 13.85
N GLY A 313 0.98 -7.10 14.89
CA GLY A 313 1.78 -7.96 15.75
C GLY A 313 2.63 -7.21 16.77
N VAL A 314 2.43 -5.89 16.95
CA VAL A 314 3.03 -5.14 18.05
C VAL A 314 2.29 -5.54 19.33
N ALA A 315 3.03 -5.91 20.36
CA ALA A 315 2.48 -6.23 21.66
C ALA A 315 3.29 -5.54 22.77
N LEU A 316 2.64 -5.21 23.87
CA LEU A 316 3.30 -4.47 24.94
C LEU A 316 4.39 -5.29 25.62
N GLY A 317 4.14 -6.57 25.86
CA GLY A 317 5.05 -7.44 26.62
C GLY A 317 5.15 -7.09 28.10
N ALA A 318 5.87 -7.93 28.87
CA ALA A 318 6.31 -7.59 30.22
C ALA A 318 7.48 -6.58 30.18
N ASP A 319 7.78 -5.90 31.30
CA ASP A 319 8.74 -4.79 31.33
C ASP A 319 10.11 -5.09 30.70
N GLU A 320 10.61 -6.33 30.88
CA GLU A 320 11.89 -6.76 30.29
C GLU A 320 11.77 -7.24 28.84
N ASP A 321 10.55 -7.58 28.40
CA ASP A 321 10.25 -8.14 27.07
C ASP A 321 9.39 -7.21 26.19
N ARG A 322 9.42 -5.90 26.44
CA ARG A 322 8.68 -4.92 25.64
C ARG A 322 9.18 -4.91 24.20
N THR A 323 8.26 -4.64 23.27
CA THR A 323 8.62 -4.36 21.88
C THR A 323 9.60 -3.20 21.81
N LEU A 324 10.69 -3.37 21.08
CA LEU A 324 11.65 -2.33 20.78
C LEU A 324 11.62 -2.01 19.30
N VAL A 325 11.79 -0.74 19.00
CA VAL A 325 11.92 -0.23 17.63
C VAL A 325 13.28 0.45 17.46
N GLY A 326 13.95 0.15 16.37
CA GLY A 326 15.13 0.85 15.92
C GLY A 326 14.73 2.04 15.05
N VAL A 327 15.20 3.22 15.41
CA VAL A 327 14.87 4.48 14.74
C VAL A 327 16.05 4.91 13.89
N HIS A 328 15.83 5.07 12.59
CA HIS A 328 16.85 5.56 11.66
C HIS A 328 16.98 7.09 11.79
N CYS A 329 18.17 7.55 12.16
CA CYS A 329 18.53 8.95 12.21
C CYS A 329 19.45 9.28 11.04
N ASP A 330 19.35 10.50 10.47
CA ASP A 330 20.05 10.89 9.23
C ASP A 330 21.56 11.09 9.35
N GLU A 331 22.18 10.86 10.50
CA GLU A 331 23.62 11.06 10.69
C GLU A 331 24.25 10.02 11.61
N PRO A 332 25.38 9.48 11.22
CA PRO A 332 25.74 8.91 9.92
C PRO A 332 24.93 7.64 9.62
N GLU A 333 24.80 7.22 8.38
CA GLU A 333 23.90 6.17 7.83
C GLU A 333 23.84 4.81 8.57
N GLU A 334 24.56 4.60 9.65
CA GLU A 334 24.63 3.32 10.38
C GLU A 334 24.14 3.38 11.84
N GLU A 335 23.81 4.52 12.42
CA GLU A 335 23.41 4.59 13.82
C GLU A 335 21.89 4.45 14.00
N ILE A 336 21.45 3.24 14.37
CA ILE A 336 20.08 3.01 14.77
C ILE A 336 19.93 3.34 16.26
N ARG A 337 19.14 4.36 16.58
CA ARG A 337 18.70 4.67 17.94
C ARG A 337 17.51 3.76 18.32
N GLU A 338 17.26 3.59 19.58
CA GLU A 338 16.17 2.73 20.04
C GLU A 338 15.07 3.53 20.72
N ALA A 339 13.82 3.04 20.51
CA ALA A 339 12.68 3.45 21.30
C ALA A 339 11.92 2.17 21.76
N ARG A 340 11.27 2.24 22.91
CA ARG A 340 10.45 1.16 23.45
C ARG A 340 8.97 1.48 23.30
N VAL A 341 8.19 0.49 22.99
CA VAL A 341 6.72 0.60 22.98
C VAL A 341 6.22 0.66 24.42
N VAL A 342 5.41 1.66 24.74
CA VAL A 342 4.84 1.87 26.08
C VAL A 342 3.32 1.71 26.12
N GLU A 343 2.66 1.89 24.97
CA GLU A 343 1.22 1.68 24.80
C GLU A 343 0.96 1.12 23.41
N VAL A 344 -0.01 0.21 23.28
CA VAL A 344 -0.36 -0.44 22.02
C VAL A 344 -1.84 -0.26 21.76
N SER A 345 -2.17 0.47 20.71
CA SER A 345 -3.50 0.56 20.10
C SER A 345 -3.63 -0.45 18.96
N PRO A 346 -4.83 -0.70 18.41
CA PRO A 346 -5.00 -1.63 17.30
C PRO A 346 -4.13 -1.32 16.09
N ASP A 347 -4.02 -0.06 15.69
CA ASP A 347 -3.38 0.43 14.47
C ASP A 347 -2.08 1.21 14.69
N HIS A 348 -1.81 1.69 15.90
CA HIS A 348 -0.63 2.48 16.24
C HIS A 348 -0.10 2.11 17.62
N SER A 349 1.10 2.60 17.97
CA SER A 349 1.66 2.41 19.31
C SER A 349 2.42 3.65 19.76
N ILE A 350 2.35 3.95 21.05
CA ILE A 350 3.15 5.00 21.66
C ILE A 350 4.51 4.44 22.04
N VAL A 351 5.56 5.20 21.72
CA VAL A 351 6.94 4.79 21.99
C VAL A 351 7.68 5.87 22.78
N GLU A 352 8.64 5.44 23.58
CA GLU A 352 9.57 6.31 24.29
C GLU A 352 11.00 6.08 23.79
N PRO A 353 11.72 7.15 23.36
CA PRO A 353 13.13 7.05 23.03
C PRO A 353 13.97 6.50 24.21
N ILE A 354 14.89 5.60 23.92
CA ILE A 354 15.81 5.02 24.92
C ILE A 354 17.16 5.76 24.86
N GLY A 355 17.70 6.12 26.04
CA GLY A 355 18.96 6.84 26.15
C GLY A 355 18.80 8.36 26.09
N ASP A 356 19.89 9.05 25.75
CA ASP A 356 19.98 10.52 25.86
C ASP A 356 19.62 11.26 24.58
N TRP A 357 19.33 10.56 23.49
CA TRP A 357 18.95 11.22 22.25
C TRP A 357 17.53 11.81 22.33
N ARG A 358 17.35 12.94 21.69
CA ARG A 358 16.09 13.67 21.68
C ARG A 358 15.64 13.86 20.23
N PRO A 359 14.67 13.07 19.72
CA PRO A 359 14.14 13.26 18.38
C PRO A 359 13.45 14.62 18.24
N HIS A 360 13.59 15.23 17.06
CA HIS A 360 12.99 16.54 16.79
C HIS A 360 11.50 16.40 16.47
N PRO A 361 10.57 17.05 17.20
CA PRO A 361 9.13 16.87 17.04
C PRO A 361 8.57 17.21 15.64
N GLY A 362 9.28 18.01 14.86
CA GLY A 362 8.89 18.38 13.51
C GLY A 362 9.36 17.42 12.42
N ARG A 363 10.02 16.30 12.78
CA ARG A 363 10.54 15.30 11.84
C ARG A 363 9.85 13.98 12.02
N GLN A 364 9.79 13.23 10.92
CA GLN A 364 9.37 11.83 10.91
C GLN A 364 10.63 10.96 10.78
N TYR A 365 10.62 9.82 11.44
CA TYR A 365 11.76 8.92 11.46
C TYR A 365 11.33 7.54 10.98
N PRO A 366 11.98 6.96 9.96
CA PRO A 366 11.77 5.56 9.61
C PRO A 366 12.15 4.67 10.78
N VAL A 367 11.31 3.69 11.11
CA VAL A 367 11.58 2.74 12.21
C VAL A 367 11.49 1.31 11.75
N VAL A 368 12.24 0.45 12.41
CA VAL A 368 12.19 -1.00 12.24
C VAL A 368 11.97 -1.64 13.60
N VAL A 369 11.14 -2.66 13.67
CA VAL A 369 10.95 -3.40 14.92
C VAL A 369 12.19 -4.26 15.15
N THR A 370 12.88 -4.03 16.26
CA THR A 370 14.11 -4.75 16.63
C THR A 370 13.87 -5.86 17.64
N ARG A 371 12.78 -5.81 18.39
CA ARG A 371 12.34 -6.87 19.32
C ARG A 371 10.81 -6.88 19.42
N VAL A 372 10.22 -8.07 19.39
CA VAL A 372 8.79 -8.30 19.64
C VAL A 372 8.63 -9.27 20.79
N PRO A 373 7.61 -9.12 21.65
CA PRO A 373 7.31 -10.04 22.73
C PRO A 373 6.55 -11.30 22.25
N LEU A 374 6.28 -11.42 20.96
CA LEU A 374 5.73 -12.66 20.39
C LEU A 374 6.77 -13.77 20.51
N PRO A 375 6.38 -14.99 20.86
CA PRO A 375 7.31 -16.08 20.93
C PRO A 375 7.98 -16.27 19.56
N ALA A 376 9.29 -16.08 19.53
CA ALA A 376 10.07 -16.38 18.34
C ALA A 376 10.00 -17.89 18.07
N THR A 377 9.89 -18.27 16.80
CA THR A 377 9.93 -19.67 16.38
C THR A 377 11.23 -20.32 16.89
N THR A 378 11.12 -21.40 17.62
CA THR A 378 12.26 -22.09 18.21
C THR A 378 12.96 -22.99 17.19
N VAL A 379 14.28 -22.85 17.07
CA VAL A 379 15.10 -23.55 16.08
C VAL A 379 16.19 -24.32 16.78
N ALA A 380 16.26 -25.64 16.60
CA ALA A 380 17.40 -26.45 17.03
C ALA A 380 18.35 -26.68 15.86
N ILE A 381 19.64 -26.38 16.06
CA ILE A 381 20.65 -26.48 15.02
C ILE A 381 21.66 -27.56 15.40
N GLY A 382 21.93 -28.52 14.50
CA GLY A 382 22.92 -29.56 14.70
C GLY A 382 22.57 -30.48 15.85
N ALA A 383 21.29 -30.84 16.01
CA ALA A 383 20.77 -31.60 17.16
C ALA A 383 20.74 -33.12 16.94
N GLY A 384 21.17 -33.59 15.78
CA GLY A 384 21.21 -35.01 15.41
C GLY A 384 22.52 -35.68 15.79
N PRO A 385 22.50 -36.98 16.12
CA PRO A 385 23.73 -37.74 16.31
C PRO A 385 24.48 -37.82 14.99
N GLY A 386 25.69 -37.23 14.95
CA GLY A 386 26.56 -37.20 13.78
C GLY A 386 26.48 -35.88 12.94
N ASP A 387 25.71 -34.90 13.40
CA ASP A 387 25.66 -33.57 12.75
C ASP A 387 27.03 -32.86 12.78
N ASP A 388 27.39 -32.22 11.66
CA ASP A 388 28.68 -31.53 11.53
C ASP A 388 28.70 -30.24 12.38
N PRO A 389 29.61 -30.12 13.37
CA PRO A 389 29.62 -28.99 14.30
C PRO A 389 30.09 -27.68 13.65
N ASP A 390 30.88 -27.74 12.58
CA ASP A 390 31.38 -26.51 11.92
C ASP A 390 30.30 -25.89 11.09
N THR A 391 29.54 -26.67 10.35
CA THR A 391 28.35 -26.19 9.61
C THR A 391 27.28 -25.67 10.59
N ALA A 392 27.03 -26.37 11.70
CA ALA A 392 26.11 -25.92 12.76
C ALA A 392 26.52 -24.54 13.31
N ARG A 393 27.80 -24.32 13.57
CA ARG A 393 28.33 -23.04 14.05
C ARG A 393 28.16 -21.91 13.05
N LEU A 394 28.32 -22.18 11.74
CA LEU A 394 28.08 -21.19 10.70
C LEU A 394 26.61 -20.74 10.70
N ILE A 395 25.65 -21.67 10.78
CA ILE A 395 24.23 -21.37 10.79
C ILE A 395 23.82 -20.64 12.07
N ALA A 396 24.29 -21.07 13.26
CA ALA A 396 24.03 -20.40 14.52
C ALA A 396 24.58 -18.96 14.53
N THR A 397 25.79 -18.77 13.99
CA THR A 397 26.39 -17.43 13.83
C THR A 397 25.57 -16.55 12.87
N ALA A 398 25.06 -17.11 11.77
CA ALA A 398 24.19 -16.40 10.84
C ALA A 398 22.86 -16.01 11.52
N LEU A 399 22.24 -16.93 12.27
CA LEU A 399 20.99 -16.68 12.99
C LEU A 399 21.13 -15.57 14.06
N SER A 400 22.25 -15.56 14.78
CA SER A 400 22.52 -14.53 15.78
C SER A 400 22.72 -13.12 15.22
N LYS A 401 22.85 -13.00 13.88
CA LYS A 401 23.07 -11.74 13.15
C LYS A 401 21.99 -11.48 12.07
N ALA A 402 20.93 -12.27 12.06
CA ALA A 402 19.91 -12.21 11.00
C ALA A 402 18.94 -11.03 11.16
N GLY A 403 18.78 -10.51 12.34
CA GLY A 403 17.92 -9.37 12.62
C GLY A 403 18.51 -8.01 12.18
N PRO A 404 17.72 -6.92 12.31
CA PRO A 404 18.13 -5.58 11.99
C PRO A 404 19.44 -5.16 12.68
N ALA A 405 20.29 -4.39 12.03
CA ALA A 405 21.59 -3.96 12.53
C ALA A 405 22.51 -5.12 12.99
N ARG A 406 22.41 -6.29 12.34
CA ARG A 406 23.15 -7.50 12.68
C ARG A 406 22.93 -7.99 14.13
N ARG A 407 21.74 -7.74 14.67
CA ARG A 407 21.27 -8.31 15.94
C ARG A 407 20.64 -9.69 15.71
N PRO A 408 20.32 -10.45 16.76
CA PRO A 408 19.55 -11.68 16.65
C PRO A 408 18.20 -11.46 15.95
N SER A 409 17.73 -12.46 15.23
CA SER A 409 16.42 -12.43 14.59
C SER A 409 15.29 -12.22 15.62
N PRO A 410 14.34 -11.31 15.40
CA PRO A 410 13.14 -11.21 16.24
C PRO A 410 12.12 -12.32 15.97
N HIS A 411 12.28 -13.08 14.89
CA HIS A 411 11.31 -14.08 14.43
C HIS A 411 11.72 -15.52 14.76
N ALA A 412 13.03 -15.80 14.84
CA ALA A 412 13.55 -17.13 15.06
C ALA A 412 14.65 -17.10 16.12
N ARG A 413 14.61 -18.05 17.04
CA ARG A 413 15.58 -18.16 18.15
C ARG A 413 16.11 -19.56 18.26
N GLU A 414 17.43 -19.67 18.41
CA GLU A 414 18.09 -20.95 18.69
C GLU A 414 17.70 -21.44 20.08
N VAL A 415 17.38 -22.73 20.16
CA VAL A 415 17.13 -23.47 21.41
C VAL A 415 17.94 -24.76 21.42
N SER A 416 18.31 -25.22 22.62
CA SER A 416 18.93 -26.51 22.74
C SER A 416 17.89 -27.61 22.50
N SER A 417 18.24 -28.63 21.71
CA SER A 417 17.39 -29.81 21.51
C SER A 417 17.14 -30.61 22.80
N ALA A 418 17.96 -30.38 23.83
CA ALA A 418 17.86 -31.02 25.14
C ALA A 418 17.03 -30.23 26.15
N ASP A 419 16.48 -29.06 25.79
CA ASP A 419 15.63 -28.27 26.68
C ASP A 419 14.22 -28.88 26.75
N PRO A 420 13.84 -29.50 27.90
CA PRO A 420 12.56 -30.19 28.04
C PRO A 420 11.35 -29.23 28.01
N ASP A 421 11.57 -27.94 28.34
CA ASP A 421 10.51 -26.95 28.45
C ASP A 421 10.26 -26.20 27.13
N ARG A 422 11.13 -26.39 26.13
CA ARG A 422 11.07 -25.68 24.84
C ARG A 422 11.38 -26.61 23.69
N ALA A 423 10.41 -27.39 23.26
CA ALA A 423 10.53 -28.20 22.05
C ALA A 423 10.81 -27.32 20.83
N PRO A 424 11.84 -27.64 20.00
CA PRO A 424 12.14 -26.87 18.81
C PRO A 424 11.04 -27.04 17.76
N GLU A 425 10.50 -25.96 17.26
CA GLU A 425 9.50 -25.96 16.17
C GLU A 425 10.11 -26.25 14.79
N ILE A 426 11.39 -25.90 14.63
CA ILE A 426 12.18 -26.18 13.42
C ILE A 426 13.46 -26.89 13.85
N ARG A 427 13.82 -27.94 13.13
CA ARG A 427 15.08 -28.66 13.31
C ARG A 427 15.94 -28.51 12.06
N VAL A 428 17.16 -28.04 12.26
CA VAL A 428 18.18 -27.98 11.23
C VAL A 428 19.11 -29.19 11.47
N VAL A 429 19.05 -30.14 10.55
CA VAL A 429 19.81 -31.40 10.61
C VAL A 429 20.92 -31.36 9.58
N ILE A 430 22.12 -31.83 9.93
CA ILE A 430 23.32 -31.73 9.12
C ILE A 430 23.92 -33.14 8.94
N PRO A 431 23.33 -34.02 8.13
CA PRO A 431 23.71 -35.40 8.00
C PRO A 431 25.13 -35.63 7.46
N GLU A 432 25.65 -34.67 6.76
CA GLU A 432 27.00 -34.65 6.17
C GLU A 432 27.57 -33.23 6.24
N PRO A 433 28.90 -33.06 6.34
CA PRO A 433 29.51 -31.72 6.33
C PRO A 433 29.01 -30.85 5.17
N GLY A 434 28.47 -29.70 5.51
CA GLY A 434 27.91 -28.76 4.56
C GLY A 434 26.50 -29.09 4.02
N VAL A 435 25.94 -30.26 4.29
CA VAL A 435 24.60 -30.66 3.79
C VAL A 435 23.55 -30.36 4.86
N VAL A 436 22.64 -29.46 4.59
CA VAL A 436 21.63 -28.97 5.54
C VAL A 436 20.22 -29.37 5.11
N ARG A 437 19.42 -29.85 6.07
CA ARG A 437 17.97 -30.09 5.94
C ARG A 437 17.22 -29.31 7.02
N VAL A 438 16.17 -28.62 6.61
CA VAL A 438 15.28 -27.89 7.51
C VAL A 438 13.96 -28.66 7.65
N LEU A 439 13.69 -29.16 8.85
CA LEU A 439 12.58 -30.06 9.15
C LEU A 439 11.57 -29.40 10.13
N GLY A 440 10.30 -29.74 9.98
CA GLY A 440 9.26 -29.43 10.96
C GLY A 440 9.27 -30.36 12.14
N LEU A 441 8.35 -30.14 13.09
CA LEU A 441 8.14 -31.02 14.29
C LEU A 441 7.82 -32.46 13.93
N ASP A 442 7.05 -32.66 12.88
CA ASP A 442 6.64 -33.96 12.35
C ASP A 442 7.73 -34.66 11.53
N GLY A 443 8.90 -34.04 11.41
CA GLY A 443 10.01 -34.54 10.60
C GLY A 443 9.85 -34.30 9.11
N SER A 444 8.77 -33.65 8.67
CA SER A 444 8.59 -33.27 7.28
C SER A 444 9.60 -32.20 6.85
N ALA A 445 10.07 -32.28 5.62
CA ALA A 445 10.96 -31.25 5.07
C ALA A 445 10.15 -29.95 4.84
N LEU A 446 10.55 -28.88 5.51
CA LEU A 446 9.99 -27.53 5.29
C LEU A 446 10.58 -26.90 4.03
N ILE A 447 11.82 -27.20 3.72
CA ILE A 447 12.51 -26.86 2.48
C ILE A 447 12.69 -28.17 1.71
N PRO A 448 12.16 -28.28 0.47
CA PRO A 448 12.13 -29.56 -0.24
C PRO A 448 13.52 -30.12 -0.56
N ASP A 449 14.49 -29.24 -0.82
CA ASP A 449 15.83 -29.62 -1.24
C ASP A 449 16.85 -29.49 -0.12
N THR A 450 17.91 -30.29 -0.18
CA THR A 450 19.08 -30.11 0.68
C THR A 450 19.86 -28.87 0.23
N THR A 451 20.25 -28.02 1.19
CA THR A 451 21.05 -26.83 0.91
C THR A 451 22.50 -27.08 1.24
N GLN A 452 23.39 -26.69 0.33
CA GLN A 452 24.84 -26.75 0.58
C GLN A 452 25.30 -25.49 1.31
N VAL A 453 25.87 -25.67 2.50
CA VAL A 453 26.40 -24.60 3.37
C VAL A 453 27.91 -24.74 3.47
N THR A 454 28.64 -23.98 2.67
CA THR A 454 30.11 -23.97 2.61
C THR A 454 30.70 -22.63 3.04
N SER A 455 29.87 -21.63 3.27
CA SER A 455 30.29 -20.26 3.60
C SER A 455 29.28 -19.56 4.50
N ALA A 456 29.67 -18.41 5.08
CA ALA A 456 28.76 -17.56 5.83
C ALA A 456 27.59 -17.03 4.98
N GLU A 457 27.79 -16.84 3.68
CA GLU A 457 26.73 -16.39 2.77
C GLU A 457 25.67 -17.48 2.55
N SER A 458 26.10 -18.74 2.31
CA SER A 458 25.16 -19.87 2.17
C SER A 458 24.44 -20.17 3.49
N ALA A 459 25.10 -20.01 4.63
CA ALA A 459 24.46 -20.10 5.96
C ALA A 459 23.39 -19.00 6.14
N ALA A 460 23.68 -17.77 5.72
CA ALA A 460 22.71 -16.67 5.79
C ALA A 460 21.48 -16.93 4.90
N THR A 461 21.65 -17.63 3.77
CA THR A 461 20.51 -18.05 2.92
C THR A 461 19.58 -19.02 3.64
N VAL A 462 20.13 -20.05 4.30
CA VAL A 462 19.33 -20.99 5.10
C VAL A 462 18.59 -20.27 6.24
N VAL A 463 19.26 -19.34 6.90
CA VAL A 463 18.65 -18.55 7.98
C VAL A 463 17.54 -17.64 7.45
N ALA A 464 17.70 -17.03 6.27
CA ALA A 464 16.66 -16.23 5.63
C ALA A 464 15.41 -17.08 5.31
N ASP A 465 15.59 -18.32 4.87
CA ASP A 465 14.48 -19.25 4.64
C ASP A 465 13.78 -19.62 5.97
N ILE A 466 14.54 -19.84 7.05
CA ILE A 466 13.98 -20.09 8.39
C ILE A 466 13.18 -18.88 8.88
N GLU A 467 13.70 -17.66 8.74
CA GLU A 467 12.98 -16.43 9.07
C GLU A 467 11.71 -16.27 8.25
N HIS A 468 11.76 -16.57 6.96
CA HIS A 468 10.59 -16.53 6.09
C HIS A 468 9.48 -17.48 6.59
N ILE A 469 9.83 -18.73 6.93
CA ILE A 469 8.91 -19.72 7.50
C ILE A 469 8.35 -19.23 8.85
N ALA A 470 9.20 -18.68 9.71
CA ALA A 470 8.79 -18.12 11.00
C ALA A 470 7.77 -16.99 10.85
N ARG A 471 7.99 -16.07 9.94
CA ARG A 471 7.05 -14.96 9.62
C ARG A 471 5.72 -15.49 9.10
N TRP A 472 5.76 -16.42 8.16
CA TRP A 472 4.54 -17.02 7.64
C TRP A 472 3.72 -17.67 8.76
N ARG A 473 4.39 -18.38 9.69
CA ARG A 473 3.73 -18.97 10.87
C ARG A 473 3.13 -17.91 11.79
N GLN A 474 3.83 -16.81 12.02
CA GLN A 474 3.32 -15.68 12.80
C GLN A 474 2.09 -15.05 12.15
N ILE A 475 2.08 -14.82 10.84
CA ILE A 475 0.90 -14.33 10.11
C ILE A 475 -0.25 -15.32 10.26
N LYS A 476 0.00 -16.61 10.09
CA LYS A 476 -1.02 -17.65 10.26
C LYS A 476 -1.59 -17.70 11.68
N ALA A 477 -0.74 -17.56 12.69
CA ALA A 477 -1.10 -17.60 14.10
C ALA A 477 -1.71 -16.30 14.63
N LEU A 478 -1.59 -15.18 13.89
CA LEU A 478 -2.12 -13.88 14.31
C LEU A 478 -3.58 -13.98 14.71
N ALA A 479 -3.93 -13.56 15.91
CA ALA A 479 -5.28 -13.58 16.45
C ALA A 479 -5.46 -12.47 17.49
N ASN A 480 -6.68 -11.98 17.63
CA ASN A 480 -7.08 -11.12 18.74
C ASN A 480 -8.21 -11.81 19.53
N PRO A 481 -7.87 -12.57 20.56
CA PRO A 481 -8.86 -13.36 21.31
C PRO A 481 -9.80 -12.50 22.18
N LEU A 482 -9.47 -11.21 22.39
CA LEU A 482 -10.26 -10.28 23.21
C LEU A 482 -11.20 -9.42 22.38
N SER A 483 -11.22 -9.59 21.05
CA SER A 483 -12.05 -8.80 20.14
C SER A 483 -13.54 -9.07 20.32
N GLY A 484 -14.31 -7.98 20.38
CA GLY A 484 -15.77 -8.01 20.26
C GLY A 484 -16.28 -8.31 18.85
N LEU A 485 -15.40 -8.33 17.85
CA LEU A 485 -15.71 -8.60 16.45
C LEU A 485 -15.56 -10.09 16.08
N ALA A 486 -15.35 -10.98 17.04
CA ALA A 486 -15.21 -12.41 16.76
C ALA A 486 -16.45 -12.93 16.02
N GLY A 487 -16.28 -13.49 14.81
CA GLY A 487 -17.37 -13.93 13.94
C GLY A 487 -18.18 -12.82 13.25
N ALA A 488 -17.73 -11.56 13.35
CA ALA A 488 -18.38 -10.41 12.71
C ALA A 488 -18.49 -10.56 11.18
N VAL A 489 -17.51 -11.20 10.56
CA VAL A 489 -17.53 -11.49 9.12
C VAL A 489 -17.34 -12.99 8.89
N SER A 490 -18.26 -13.59 8.12
CA SER A 490 -18.14 -14.98 7.66
C SER A 490 -17.47 -15.05 6.29
N VAL A 491 -16.68 -16.11 6.08
CA VAL A 491 -16.05 -16.43 4.79
C VAL A 491 -16.67 -17.71 4.26
N ASP A 492 -17.44 -17.59 3.21
CA ASP A 492 -18.18 -18.69 2.58
C ASP A 492 -17.53 -19.10 1.26
N LEU A 493 -17.27 -20.37 1.07
CA LEU A 493 -16.86 -20.95 -0.21
C LEU A 493 -18.07 -21.60 -0.89
N ILE A 494 -18.32 -21.24 -2.14
CA ILE A 494 -19.46 -21.73 -2.92
C ILE A 494 -18.92 -22.37 -4.21
N ALA A 495 -19.26 -23.62 -4.46
CA ALA A 495 -18.80 -24.30 -5.68
C ALA A 495 -19.33 -23.60 -6.94
N ALA A 496 -18.43 -23.27 -7.88
CA ALA A 496 -18.78 -22.65 -9.14
C ALA A 496 -19.03 -23.69 -10.24
N ARG A 497 -19.93 -23.39 -11.17
CA ARG A 497 -20.15 -24.15 -12.40
C ARG A 497 -19.65 -23.34 -13.60
N PRO A 498 -19.31 -23.99 -14.71
CA PRO A 498 -18.86 -23.27 -15.90
C PRO A 498 -19.87 -22.21 -16.37
N GLY A 499 -19.42 -21.00 -16.59
CA GLY A 499 -20.21 -19.87 -17.08
C GLY A 499 -21.05 -19.13 -16.01
N GLU A 500 -20.92 -19.48 -14.73
CA GLU A 500 -21.55 -18.74 -13.63
C GLU A 500 -20.72 -17.54 -13.20
N THR A 501 -21.40 -16.51 -12.72
CA THR A 501 -20.86 -15.34 -12.03
C THR A 501 -21.47 -15.24 -10.63
N ALA A 502 -20.90 -14.41 -9.76
CA ALA A 502 -21.44 -14.19 -8.42
C ALA A 502 -22.93 -13.80 -8.41
N ASP A 503 -23.40 -13.08 -9.43
CA ASP A 503 -24.80 -12.66 -9.56
C ASP A 503 -25.76 -13.79 -9.98
N THR A 504 -25.23 -14.86 -10.55
CA THR A 504 -26.05 -15.96 -11.09
C THR A 504 -26.15 -17.16 -10.17
N ILE A 505 -25.36 -17.25 -9.12
CA ILE A 505 -25.33 -18.41 -8.21
C ILE A 505 -26.56 -18.51 -7.29
N GLY A 506 -27.33 -17.42 -7.11
CA GLY A 506 -28.52 -17.39 -6.25
C GLY A 506 -28.22 -17.78 -4.80
N ASP A 507 -29.19 -18.44 -4.14
CA ASP A 507 -29.11 -18.88 -2.73
C ASP A 507 -28.35 -20.20 -2.54
N ARG A 508 -27.34 -20.50 -3.37
CA ARG A 508 -26.58 -21.74 -3.25
C ARG A 508 -25.88 -21.79 -1.90
N ARG A 509 -25.99 -22.93 -1.23
CA ARG A 509 -25.39 -23.14 0.10
C ARG A 509 -23.88 -23.22 0.00
N PRO A 510 -23.18 -22.58 0.95
CA PRO A 510 -21.74 -22.71 1.07
C PRO A 510 -21.30 -24.16 1.33
N LEU A 511 -20.08 -24.46 0.91
CA LEU A 511 -19.39 -25.70 1.25
C LEU A 511 -19.19 -25.76 2.77
N ARG A 512 -19.32 -26.96 3.32
CA ARG A 512 -19.16 -27.17 4.77
C ARG A 512 -17.79 -27.74 5.07
N ALA A 513 -17.20 -27.24 6.14
CA ALA A 513 -16.01 -27.85 6.71
C ALA A 513 -16.33 -29.25 7.25
N ASP A 514 -15.37 -30.15 7.14
CA ASP A 514 -15.41 -31.50 7.72
C ASP A 514 -15.14 -31.46 9.23
N GLN A 515 -15.02 -32.64 9.87
CA GLN A 515 -14.74 -32.77 11.31
C GLN A 515 -13.38 -32.20 11.70
N SER A 516 -12.44 -32.07 10.76
CA SER A 516 -11.11 -31.43 10.98
C SER A 516 -11.17 -29.90 10.85
N GLY A 517 -12.31 -29.32 10.52
CA GLY A 517 -12.47 -27.90 10.24
C GLY A 517 -11.96 -27.50 8.83
N SER A 518 -11.74 -28.47 7.93
CA SER A 518 -11.22 -28.24 6.59
C SER A 518 -12.32 -28.34 5.54
N ILE A 519 -12.27 -27.47 4.53
CA ILE A 519 -13.06 -27.60 3.32
C ILE A 519 -12.22 -28.33 2.28
N THR A 520 -12.66 -29.48 1.81
CA THR A 520 -11.95 -30.28 0.81
C THR A 520 -12.54 -30.03 -0.57
N LEU A 521 -11.67 -29.66 -1.51
CA LEU A 521 -11.98 -29.51 -2.94
C LEU A 521 -11.29 -30.63 -3.73
N GLU A 522 -12.05 -31.33 -4.57
CA GLU A 522 -11.52 -32.41 -5.38
C GLU A 522 -11.42 -32.01 -6.85
N TYR A 523 -10.32 -32.44 -7.48
CA TYR A 523 -10.19 -32.35 -8.91
C TYR A 523 -11.21 -33.23 -9.61
N GLY A 524 -11.81 -32.70 -10.66
CA GLY A 524 -12.64 -33.50 -11.57
C GLY A 524 -11.77 -34.32 -12.52
N SER A 525 -12.22 -35.51 -12.89
CA SER A 525 -11.61 -36.33 -13.95
C SER A 525 -12.36 -36.17 -15.25
N GLY A 526 -11.65 -36.00 -16.37
CA GLY A 526 -12.24 -35.85 -17.70
C GLY A 526 -11.34 -36.40 -18.79
N PRO A 527 -11.81 -36.45 -20.06
CA PRO A 527 -11.00 -36.94 -21.19
C PRO A 527 -9.69 -36.20 -21.42
N ALA A 528 -9.62 -34.93 -21.00
CA ALA A 528 -8.44 -34.09 -21.11
C ALA A 528 -7.51 -34.17 -19.88
N GLY A 529 -7.79 -35.04 -18.91
CA GLY A 529 -7.05 -35.17 -17.66
C GLY A 529 -7.77 -34.55 -16.45
N TRP A 530 -7.00 -34.13 -15.46
CA TRP A 530 -7.51 -33.57 -14.23
C TRP A 530 -7.93 -32.11 -14.39
N THR A 531 -9.11 -31.75 -13.91
CA THR A 531 -9.65 -30.38 -13.94
C THR A 531 -9.71 -29.84 -12.51
N ALA A 532 -9.06 -28.71 -12.28
CA ALA A 532 -9.05 -28.05 -10.96
C ALA A 532 -10.45 -27.56 -10.56
N PRO A 533 -10.82 -27.69 -9.29
CA PRO A 533 -12.09 -27.16 -8.79
C PRO A 533 -12.13 -25.64 -8.84
N THR A 534 -13.33 -25.11 -9.01
CA THR A 534 -13.59 -23.67 -9.08
C THR A 534 -14.61 -23.27 -8.04
N VAL A 535 -14.36 -22.17 -7.34
CA VAL A 535 -15.22 -21.68 -6.27
C VAL A 535 -15.42 -20.16 -6.37
N PHE A 536 -16.52 -19.69 -5.79
CA PHE A 536 -16.67 -18.30 -5.37
C PHE A 536 -16.37 -18.19 -3.88
N ILE A 537 -15.78 -17.08 -3.46
CA ILE A 537 -15.52 -16.77 -2.04
C ILE A 537 -16.31 -15.51 -1.70
N ARG A 538 -17.21 -15.64 -0.74
CA ARG A 538 -18.07 -14.56 -0.25
C ARG A 538 -17.66 -14.17 1.17
N LEU A 539 -17.49 -12.87 1.41
CA LEU A 539 -17.31 -12.29 2.74
C LEU A 539 -18.64 -11.64 3.13
N HIS A 540 -19.27 -12.07 4.21
CA HIS A 540 -20.53 -11.51 4.66
C HIS A 540 -20.38 -10.87 6.03
N ASN A 541 -20.71 -9.57 6.12
CA ASN A 541 -20.70 -8.82 7.37
C ASN A 541 -22.01 -9.07 8.14
N ASN A 542 -21.90 -9.70 9.30
CA ASN A 542 -23.04 -10.07 10.15
C ASN A 542 -23.41 -8.97 11.16
N THR A 543 -22.79 -7.80 11.08
CA THR A 543 -22.96 -6.73 12.09
C THR A 543 -23.69 -5.52 11.52
N ASP A 544 -24.06 -4.60 12.43
CA ASP A 544 -24.65 -3.28 12.11
C ASP A 544 -23.59 -2.20 11.81
N ARG A 545 -22.29 -2.57 11.66
CA ARG A 545 -21.19 -1.65 11.44
C ARG A 545 -20.54 -1.88 10.08
N HIS A 546 -19.95 -0.83 9.52
CA HIS A 546 -19.03 -0.98 8.38
C HIS A 546 -17.71 -1.56 8.89
N LEU A 547 -17.26 -2.64 8.27
CA LEU A 547 -16.03 -3.33 8.65
C LEU A 547 -15.06 -3.39 7.47
N TYR A 548 -13.82 -3.02 7.71
CA TYR A 548 -12.77 -3.19 6.72
C TYR A 548 -12.24 -4.62 6.76
N CYS A 549 -12.26 -5.27 5.61
CA CYS A 549 -11.91 -6.69 5.48
C CYS A 549 -10.74 -6.87 4.50
N VAL A 550 -9.83 -7.76 4.83
CA VAL A 550 -8.76 -8.24 3.94
C VAL A 550 -8.75 -9.76 3.99
N LEU A 551 -8.64 -10.42 2.83
CA LEU A 551 -8.53 -11.87 2.75
C LEU A 551 -7.11 -12.26 2.28
N LEU A 552 -6.35 -12.86 3.19
CA LEU A 552 -5.04 -13.43 2.89
C LEU A 552 -5.20 -14.89 2.45
N ASP A 553 -4.49 -15.27 1.43
CA ASP A 553 -4.27 -16.66 1.03
C ASP A 553 -2.86 -17.08 1.47
N LEU A 554 -2.79 -18.00 2.42
CA LEU A 554 -1.58 -18.56 3.01
C LEU A 554 -1.39 -19.98 2.46
N THR A 555 -0.38 -20.17 1.61
CA THR A 555 -0.17 -21.47 0.93
C THR A 555 0.80 -22.39 1.69
N ASP A 556 0.75 -23.69 1.44
CA ASP A 556 1.70 -24.69 1.97
C ASP A 556 3.14 -24.57 1.40
N ARG A 557 3.37 -23.55 0.52
CA ARG A 557 4.69 -23.13 0.04
C ARG A 557 5.19 -21.88 0.74
N PHE A 558 4.64 -21.57 1.90
CA PHE A 558 4.99 -20.39 2.71
C PHE A 558 4.82 -19.07 1.98
N LYS A 559 3.88 -19.00 1.02
CA LYS A 559 3.45 -17.77 0.38
C LYS A 559 2.27 -17.19 1.15
N SER A 560 2.22 -15.85 1.21
CA SER A 560 1.06 -15.11 1.71
C SER A 560 0.75 -13.96 0.75
N HIS A 561 -0.51 -13.80 0.34
CA HIS A 561 -0.93 -12.68 -0.49
C HIS A 561 -2.40 -12.31 -0.28
N CYS A 562 -2.75 -11.05 -0.53
CA CYS A 562 -4.11 -10.50 -0.39
C CYS A 562 -4.83 -10.32 -1.74
N ARG A 563 -4.36 -10.92 -2.84
CA ARG A 563 -4.89 -10.70 -4.20
C ARG A 563 -6.36 -11.07 -4.37
N LEU A 564 -6.87 -11.97 -3.54
CA LEU A 564 -8.27 -12.39 -3.60
C LEU A 564 -9.21 -11.29 -3.10
N PHE A 565 -8.82 -10.56 -2.04
CA PHE A 565 -9.52 -9.41 -1.50
C PHE A 565 -8.52 -8.52 -0.75
N SER A 566 -8.00 -7.51 -1.43
CA SER A 566 -6.86 -6.70 -0.96
C SER A 566 -7.22 -5.66 0.11
N GLY A 567 -8.51 -5.49 0.39
CA GLY A 567 -9.05 -4.63 1.41
C GLY A 567 -10.16 -3.72 0.89
N ASP A 568 -11.32 -3.80 1.53
CA ASP A 568 -12.45 -2.91 1.27
C ASP A 568 -13.40 -2.89 2.49
N LEU A 569 -14.24 -1.85 2.55
CA LEU A 569 -15.30 -1.75 3.55
C LEU A 569 -16.51 -2.59 3.13
N VAL A 570 -16.92 -3.51 3.99
CA VAL A 570 -18.14 -4.30 3.82
C VAL A 570 -19.24 -3.67 4.68
N ALA A 571 -20.29 -3.20 4.04
CA ALA A 571 -21.43 -2.55 4.70
C ALA A 571 -22.17 -3.52 5.65
N PRO A 572 -22.91 -3.00 6.65
CA PRO A 572 -23.74 -3.80 7.55
C PRO A 572 -24.66 -4.77 6.79
N HIS A 573 -24.64 -6.05 7.14
CA HIS A 573 -25.49 -7.11 6.53
C HIS A 573 -25.32 -7.30 5.01
N PHE A 574 -24.23 -6.77 4.43
CA PHE A 574 -23.90 -6.96 3.02
C PHE A 574 -22.80 -8.00 2.84
N SER A 575 -22.70 -8.46 1.59
CA SER A 575 -21.64 -9.37 1.17
C SER A 575 -20.72 -8.71 0.15
N ALA A 576 -19.42 -8.94 0.31
CA ALA A 576 -18.41 -8.68 -0.69
C ALA A 576 -17.92 -9.99 -1.32
N TRP A 577 -17.44 -9.94 -2.55
CA TRP A 577 -16.95 -11.09 -3.27
C TRP A 577 -15.45 -10.98 -3.53
N ALA A 578 -14.69 -12.01 -3.18
CA ALA A 578 -13.29 -12.12 -3.56
C ALA A 578 -13.16 -12.17 -5.10
N ALA A 579 -12.02 -11.77 -5.62
CA ALA A 579 -11.76 -11.68 -7.07
C ALA A 579 -12.87 -10.94 -7.84
N ARG A 580 -13.51 -9.92 -7.21
CA ARG A 580 -14.61 -9.13 -7.82
C ARG A 580 -15.82 -9.96 -8.27
N GLY A 581 -16.05 -11.11 -7.65
CA GLY A 581 -17.15 -12.01 -8.01
C GLY A 581 -16.85 -12.93 -9.19
N GLU A 582 -15.62 -12.94 -9.67
CA GLU A 582 -15.15 -13.92 -10.65
C GLU A 582 -14.89 -15.28 -9.99
N PRO A 583 -15.12 -16.40 -10.71
CA PRO A 583 -14.84 -17.72 -10.19
C PRO A 583 -13.33 -17.95 -10.04
N ILE A 584 -12.93 -18.45 -8.88
CA ILE A 584 -11.54 -18.69 -8.49
C ILE A 584 -11.19 -20.15 -8.73
N VAL A 585 -10.19 -20.41 -9.59
CA VAL A 585 -9.65 -21.77 -9.81
C VAL A 585 -8.69 -22.11 -8.69
N VAL A 586 -8.99 -23.15 -7.93
CA VAL A 586 -8.12 -23.62 -6.83
C VAL A 586 -7.30 -24.80 -7.33
N SER A 587 -6.01 -24.53 -7.60
CA SER A 587 -5.11 -25.53 -8.18
C SER A 587 -4.05 -25.98 -7.19
N LEU A 588 -3.49 -27.17 -7.40
CA LEU A 588 -2.28 -27.60 -6.70
C LEU A 588 -1.13 -26.62 -6.94
N PRO A 589 -0.21 -26.45 -5.98
CA PRO A 589 0.93 -25.56 -6.12
C PRO A 589 1.73 -25.86 -7.40
N ARG A 590 2.21 -24.81 -8.07
CA ARG A 590 3.01 -24.94 -9.28
C ARG A 590 4.21 -25.88 -9.05
N GLY A 591 4.42 -26.84 -9.97
CA GLY A 591 5.49 -27.82 -9.87
C GLY A 591 5.10 -29.09 -9.09
N ARG A 592 3.95 -29.14 -8.39
CA ARG A 592 3.44 -30.38 -7.80
C ARG A 592 2.81 -31.25 -8.91
N LYS A 593 3.27 -32.50 -9.04
CA LYS A 593 2.73 -33.41 -10.07
C LYS A 593 1.25 -33.70 -9.81
N GLN A 594 0.46 -33.66 -10.86
CA GLN A 594 -0.96 -34.02 -10.81
C GLN A 594 -1.12 -35.54 -10.92
N VAL A 595 -0.87 -36.23 -9.81
CA VAL A 595 -1.02 -37.68 -9.69
C VAL A 595 -2.08 -38.00 -8.64
N PRO A 596 -2.74 -39.16 -8.67
CA PRO A 596 -3.68 -39.59 -7.64
C PRO A 596 -3.10 -39.40 -6.23
N ALA A 597 -3.96 -39.04 -5.28
CA ALA A 597 -3.63 -38.68 -3.90
C ALA A 597 -2.76 -37.41 -3.71
N ALA A 598 -2.33 -36.74 -4.77
CA ALA A 598 -1.65 -35.44 -4.64
C ALA A 598 -2.60 -34.40 -4.02
N SER A 599 -2.10 -33.65 -3.04
CA SER A 599 -2.88 -32.64 -2.34
C SER A 599 -2.08 -31.37 -2.08
N GLY A 600 -2.76 -30.24 -1.86
CA GLY A 600 -2.23 -28.97 -1.40
C GLY A 600 -3.11 -28.41 -0.30
N THR A 601 -2.55 -27.60 0.57
CA THR A 601 -3.30 -26.95 1.64
C THR A 601 -3.08 -25.45 1.60
N ASP A 602 -4.17 -24.70 1.60
CA ASP A 602 -4.18 -23.24 1.73
C ASP A 602 -4.99 -22.85 2.97
N TRP A 603 -4.67 -21.72 3.55
CA TRP A 603 -5.41 -21.14 4.66
C TRP A 603 -5.89 -19.76 4.25
N LEU A 604 -7.19 -19.63 4.06
CA LEU A 604 -7.83 -18.35 3.82
C LEU A 604 -8.00 -17.64 5.16
N LYS A 605 -7.18 -16.63 5.41
CA LYS A 605 -7.20 -15.87 6.65
C LYS A 605 -7.84 -14.51 6.40
N ILE A 606 -8.99 -14.27 7.02
CA ILE A 606 -9.62 -12.96 7.00
C ILE A 606 -9.08 -12.10 8.15
N LEU A 607 -8.77 -10.87 7.85
CA LEU A 607 -8.51 -9.81 8.81
C LEU A 607 -9.67 -8.82 8.73
N VAL A 608 -10.24 -8.49 9.87
CA VAL A 608 -11.41 -7.60 10.00
C VAL A 608 -11.08 -6.51 11.00
N ALA A 609 -11.32 -5.26 10.65
CA ALA A 609 -11.12 -4.12 11.55
C ALA A 609 -12.22 -3.08 11.36
N GLU A 610 -12.45 -2.25 12.37
CA GLU A 610 -13.38 -1.12 12.29
C GLU A 610 -12.89 -0.03 11.34
N GLU A 611 -11.59 -0.02 11.04
CA GLU A 611 -10.94 0.97 10.18
C GLU A 611 -10.03 0.34 9.13
N PRO A 612 -9.82 0.99 7.96
CA PRO A 612 -8.89 0.53 6.94
C PRO A 612 -7.46 0.45 7.45
N PHE A 613 -6.76 -0.63 7.09
CA PHE A 613 -5.35 -0.84 7.37
C PHE A 613 -4.60 -1.33 6.12
N ASN A 614 -3.29 -1.20 6.11
CA ASN A 614 -2.44 -1.68 5.02
C ASN A 614 -2.19 -3.19 5.14
N ALA A 615 -2.55 -3.95 4.11
CA ALA A 615 -2.34 -5.40 4.07
C ALA A 615 -0.99 -5.82 3.44
N THR A 616 -0.29 -4.93 2.77
CA THR A 616 1.00 -5.22 2.11
C THR A 616 2.03 -5.91 3.03
N PRO A 617 2.13 -5.57 4.32
CA PRO A 617 3.06 -6.22 5.22
C PRO A 617 2.83 -7.73 5.44
N PHE A 618 1.63 -8.20 5.17
CA PHE A 618 1.30 -9.62 5.25
C PHE A 618 1.65 -10.39 3.97
N GLU A 619 2.09 -9.71 2.91
CA GLU A 619 2.52 -10.37 1.69
C GLU A 619 3.93 -10.96 1.85
N LEU A 620 4.04 -12.24 1.53
CA LEU A 620 5.29 -12.97 1.45
C LEU A 620 5.35 -13.68 0.09
N PRO A 621 6.48 -13.61 -0.65
CA PRO A 621 6.66 -14.41 -1.85
C PRO A 621 6.67 -15.90 -1.49
N GLN A 622 6.57 -16.78 -2.47
CA GLN A 622 6.80 -18.21 -2.24
C GLN A 622 8.24 -18.42 -1.79
N LEU A 623 8.44 -19.36 -0.85
CA LEU A 623 9.78 -19.72 -0.38
C LEU A 623 10.65 -20.18 -1.60
N GLY A 624 11.85 -19.61 -1.71
CA GLY A 624 12.77 -19.87 -2.83
C GLY A 624 12.47 -19.10 -4.14
N GLU A 625 11.36 -18.35 -4.22
CA GLU A 625 11.16 -17.44 -5.36
C GLU A 625 12.02 -16.17 -5.18
N PRO A 626 12.75 -15.75 -6.22
CA PRO A 626 13.42 -14.46 -6.16
C PRO A 626 12.36 -13.35 -6.01
N VAL A 627 12.53 -12.49 -5.04
CA VAL A 627 11.71 -11.27 -4.89
C VAL A 627 11.77 -10.52 -6.22
N GLY A 628 10.60 -10.32 -6.84
CA GLY A 628 10.47 -9.83 -8.21
C GLY A 628 11.38 -8.64 -8.54
N GLY A 629 11.83 -8.60 -9.75
CA GLY A 629 12.92 -7.86 -10.40
C GLY A 629 13.18 -6.38 -10.15
N ALA A 630 12.72 -5.78 -9.08
CA ALA A 630 13.03 -4.39 -8.69
C ALA A 630 14.02 -4.28 -7.51
N ALA A 631 14.46 -5.38 -6.91
CA ALA A 631 15.32 -5.35 -5.71
C ALA A 631 16.66 -6.08 -5.93
N ARG A 632 17.40 -5.74 -6.98
CA ARG A 632 18.79 -6.21 -7.12
C ARG A 632 19.81 -5.44 -6.27
N GLY A 633 19.37 -4.60 -5.34
CA GLY A 633 20.27 -3.72 -4.57
C GLY A 633 20.26 -3.88 -3.06
N ALA A 634 19.32 -4.57 -2.43
CA ALA A 634 19.30 -4.71 -0.98
C ALA A 634 18.75 -6.06 -0.56
N ARG A 635 19.63 -7.06 -0.45
CA ARG A 635 19.39 -8.30 0.25
C ARG A 635 19.44 -8.09 1.76
N THR A 636 18.52 -7.35 2.29
CA THR A 636 18.18 -7.42 3.71
C THR A 636 16.69 -7.70 3.75
N PHE A 637 16.34 -8.97 3.98
CA PHE A 637 14.98 -9.37 4.33
C PHE A 637 14.62 -8.66 5.65
N ARG A 638 14.00 -7.52 5.51
CA ARG A 638 13.44 -6.78 6.65
C ARG A 638 12.14 -7.45 7.04
N GLY A 639 11.89 -7.56 8.34
CA GLY A 639 10.79 -8.30 8.92
C GLY A 639 9.39 -7.90 8.41
N VAL A 640 8.40 -8.77 8.57
CA VAL A 640 6.98 -8.46 8.31
C VAL A 640 6.60 -7.19 9.06
N LEU A 641 7.10 -7.02 10.27
CA LEU A 641 6.91 -5.82 11.08
C LEU A 641 7.66 -4.58 10.54
N ASP A 642 8.68 -4.74 9.70
CA ASP A 642 9.41 -3.64 9.04
C ASP A 642 8.59 -2.97 7.91
N ARG A 643 7.45 -3.52 7.53
CA ARG A 643 6.61 -3.01 6.44
C ARG A 643 5.26 -2.50 6.92
N LEU A 644 5.08 -2.36 8.23
CA LEU A 644 3.80 -1.96 8.78
C LEU A 644 3.66 -0.44 8.75
N GLY A 645 3.13 0.09 7.64
CA GLY A 645 2.65 1.46 7.57
C GLY A 645 1.14 1.50 7.68
N LEU A 646 0.61 2.20 8.65
CA LEU A 646 -0.80 2.52 8.75
C LEU A 646 -1.02 4.01 8.73
N ALA A 647 -2.12 4.38 8.10
CA ALA A 647 -2.67 5.70 8.27
C ALA A 647 -3.01 5.91 9.72
N ALA A 648 -2.20 6.67 10.41
CA ALA A 648 -2.67 7.26 11.64
C ALA A 648 -3.74 8.26 11.29
N ARG A 649 -4.95 8.00 11.70
CA ARG A 649 -6.01 8.98 11.62
C ARG A 649 -5.78 10.02 12.68
N HIS A 650 -5.59 11.25 12.25
CA HIS A 650 -5.78 12.40 13.12
C HIS A 650 -7.27 12.54 13.39
N ARG A 651 -7.74 11.99 14.48
CA ARG A 651 -8.89 12.58 15.18
C ARG A 651 -8.34 13.70 16.05
N ASP A 652 -8.51 14.92 15.59
CA ASP A 652 -8.38 16.06 16.46
C ASP A 652 -9.51 15.99 17.49
N VAL A 653 -9.07 15.96 18.76
CA VAL A 653 -9.86 16.29 19.96
C VAL A 653 -11.05 15.38 20.24
N GLU A 654 -10.76 14.20 20.79
CA GLU A 654 -11.56 13.66 21.88
C GLU A 654 -10.64 13.31 23.05
N PRO A 655 -11.11 13.40 24.31
CA PRO A 655 -10.31 13.03 25.48
C PRO A 655 -9.86 11.56 25.34
N LEU A 656 -8.75 11.21 25.95
CA LEU A 656 -8.04 9.91 25.99
C LEU A 656 -8.90 8.67 26.35
N SER A 657 -10.20 8.66 26.06
CA SER A 657 -11.19 7.63 26.39
C SER A 657 -12.14 7.32 25.24
N GLY A 658 -11.72 7.47 23.96
CA GLY A 658 -12.43 6.83 22.84
C GLY A 658 -12.30 5.31 22.95
N PRO A 659 -13.33 4.50 22.58
CA PRO A 659 -13.19 3.06 22.55
C PRO A 659 -12.03 2.70 21.60
N ALA A 660 -11.10 1.89 22.10
CA ALA A 660 -10.02 1.37 21.28
C ALA A 660 -10.64 0.69 20.03
N LEU A 661 -10.16 1.04 18.83
CA LEU A 661 -10.61 0.44 17.59
C LEU A 661 -10.38 -1.06 17.65
N ASP A 662 -11.40 -1.85 17.34
CA ASP A 662 -11.33 -3.29 17.45
C ASP A 662 -10.94 -3.94 16.11
N TRP A 663 -10.31 -5.10 16.20
CA TRP A 663 -9.95 -5.93 15.06
C TRP A 663 -9.99 -7.41 15.42
N THR A 664 -10.22 -8.26 14.43
CA THR A 664 -10.25 -9.72 14.62
C THR A 664 -9.72 -10.45 13.41
N THR A 665 -9.52 -11.75 13.55
CA THR A 665 -9.19 -12.64 12.44
C THR A 665 -10.04 -13.90 12.46
N GLY A 666 -10.27 -14.43 11.26
CA GLY A 666 -10.81 -15.78 11.07
C GLY A 666 -9.91 -16.56 10.11
N ILE A 667 -9.99 -17.89 10.16
CA ILE A 667 -9.21 -18.74 9.27
C ILE A 667 -10.06 -19.91 8.78
N VAL A 668 -10.01 -20.17 7.47
CA VAL A 668 -10.64 -21.33 6.82
C VAL A 668 -9.53 -22.17 6.20
N ARG A 669 -9.42 -23.42 6.58
CA ARG A 669 -8.46 -24.36 5.99
C ARG A 669 -9.07 -24.97 4.73
N LEU A 670 -8.36 -24.88 3.63
CA LEU A 670 -8.75 -25.40 2.32
C LEU A 670 -7.77 -26.51 1.91
N VAL A 671 -8.28 -27.69 1.63
CA VAL A 671 -7.49 -28.83 1.12
C VAL A 671 -7.93 -29.11 -0.32
N THR A 672 -7.01 -28.98 -1.24
CA THR A 672 -7.26 -29.33 -2.65
C THR A 672 -6.57 -30.65 -2.93
N ARG A 673 -7.30 -31.64 -3.46
CA ARG A 673 -6.72 -32.95 -3.73
C ARG A 673 -7.16 -33.56 -5.06
N ILE A 674 -6.33 -34.43 -5.57
CA ILE A 674 -6.66 -35.32 -6.68
C ILE A 674 -7.20 -36.63 -6.08
N PRO A 675 -8.41 -37.06 -6.44
CA PRO A 675 -8.97 -38.31 -5.95
C PRO A 675 -8.09 -39.53 -6.26
N ASP A 676 -8.15 -40.55 -5.42
CA ASP A 676 -7.60 -41.85 -5.72
C ASP A 676 -8.32 -42.47 -6.92
N LEU A 677 -7.62 -43.19 -7.77
CA LEU A 677 -8.27 -43.92 -8.86
C LEU A 677 -9.18 -45.02 -8.25
N PRO A 678 -10.42 -45.13 -8.71
CA PRO A 678 -11.30 -46.20 -8.23
C PRO A 678 -10.68 -47.55 -8.64
N GLY A 679 -10.09 -48.29 -7.70
CA GLY A 679 -9.57 -49.63 -7.93
C GLY A 679 -8.34 -50.06 -7.11
N GLU A 680 -7.65 -49.18 -6.45
CA GLU A 680 -6.54 -49.57 -5.54
C GLU A 680 -7.01 -49.49 -4.06
N THR A 681 -7.83 -50.43 -3.64
CA THR A 681 -7.87 -50.80 -2.25
C THR A 681 -6.50 -51.36 -1.86
N ARG A 682 -5.74 -50.59 -1.10
CA ARG A 682 -4.59 -51.14 -0.39
C ARG A 682 -5.12 -52.26 0.53
N ASP A 683 -4.96 -53.51 0.11
CA ASP A 683 -5.00 -54.64 0.98
C ASP A 683 -4.01 -54.39 2.10
N ALA A 684 -4.55 -54.10 3.28
CA ALA A 684 -3.80 -54.11 4.53
C ALA A 684 -3.25 -55.54 4.68
N ALA A 685 -2.05 -55.77 4.26
CA ALA A 685 -1.33 -57.01 4.54
C ALA A 685 -1.17 -57.11 6.04
N ALA A 686 -1.99 -57.95 6.60
CA ALA A 686 -1.71 -58.64 7.83
C ALA A 686 -0.52 -59.57 7.57
N GLY A 687 0.57 -59.43 8.37
CA GLY A 687 1.72 -60.29 8.33
C GLY A 687 2.77 -59.74 9.28
#